data_78776d3886c6703fb9c73f4443f519bb
#
_entry.id   78776d3886c6703fb9c73f4443f519bb
#
_cell.length_a   1.000
_cell.length_b   1.000
_cell.length_c   1.000
_cell.angle_alpha   90.00
_cell.angle_beta   90.00
_cell.angle_gamma   90.00
#
_symmetry.space_group_name_H-M   'P 1'
#
loop_
_entity.id
_entity.type
_entity.pdbx_description
1 polymer ?
#
loop_
_entity_poly.entity_id
_entity_poly.type
_entity_poly.pdbx_seq_one_letter_code
_entity_poly.pdbx_strand_id
1 'polypeptide(L)'
;MRGLSSIEVNHCVPIASDCQPKGFATVTGTIACALILLTPLSLAQTNAVQHPWQKMQMPTAAQVEQTWKSPPPEYGPEPYYGLNGAVTREVFERDLDTAVRLGFHAVTVQPGRGNTEAYLTPEYFQMFKVLVEEAKKRNLRVWIIDDAGYPSGFAGGLISSLKPELRMQALTIAQTLPVKGGETLKQAVGSETIAVTATNATGQRVPVPIVDGAIAWPAPVGGDWTVRVVDHVFRTSPTASATNLTRQKDTTQSLEDYMDPAATMAWIQFTHEGYYKAMPEEFGKTIIGFRGDEPDYSIAGLPWTPKFFDRFEQVKGYDVRPYLAAMLMASGGRGEMPAKLTDTELRAKADYYDVFSQMFAAGFFQVQGEWCAAHGVEYQVHLNHEEMEMQLVRSEGDFMRDMKYVEVPGIDAIWHQIWTDTIADYPRLASSAAHIYGHPRSFTESFGAYRPAPDLGVARYVLNEQIVRGITLTEGMSYGASSGPMGPPPAVAGAATAVPPRPRVPAAMADPGWPALMDYIRRLTYVMAMGRPGAEVALYLPSSSLWLGDAASDVAYVSTERMLAEQQIDFDIIGLNALATDLKAGPGVFETMSGNKYRVVILPSLAVLSEVELARLRAFAKGGGKVLFLGRTPALISRKTIMDARAATADDFAWATVETSAQLPPTPTPPGAPPAAPPAPMVVPAAIETALNAVVGARKVELDSADPALKVMTRRLKDANIFLFFNEGAQTSSHSVTLKTAGRRVEAWDPATGSVSPVTSTPGKGTVTVKLELKPYETELLTVR
;
A
#
# COMPACT_ATOMS: atom_id res chain seq x y z
N MET A 1 -46.18 -22.29 -34.93
CA MET A 1 -47.02 -21.83 -36.05
C MET A 1 -46.82 -20.34 -36.26
N ARG A 2 -46.36 -19.98 -37.47
CA ARG A 2 -46.52 -18.70 -38.20
C ARG A 2 -46.06 -17.43 -37.45
N GLY A 3 -45.26 -16.54 -37.97
CA GLY A 3 -44.74 -16.37 -39.36
C GLY A 3 -43.77 -15.21 -39.41
N LEU A 4 -42.91 -15.32 -40.35
CA LEU A 4 -41.89 -14.40 -40.85
C LEU A 4 -42.44 -13.06 -41.37
N SER A 5 -41.65 -11.98 -41.26
CA SER A 5 -41.53 -11.10 -42.44
C SER A 5 -40.17 -10.34 -42.40
N SER A 6 -39.43 -10.57 -43.41
CA SER A 6 -38.19 -9.92 -43.89
C SER A 6 -38.49 -8.55 -44.50
N ILE A 7 -37.59 -7.59 -44.41
CA ILE A 7 -37.48 -6.46 -45.36
C ILE A 7 -36.02 -6.26 -45.74
N GLU A 8 -35.90 -6.00 -47.03
CA GLU A 8 -34.83 -6.14 -48.01
C GLU A 8 -33.72 -5.09 -47.92
N VAL A 9 -32.61 -5.57 -48.46
CA VAL A 9 -31.42 -4.84 -48.90
C VAL A 9 -31.71 -4.04 -50.19
N ASN A 10 -31.18 -2.82 -50.33
CA ASN A 10 -31.02 -2.18 -51.61
C ASN A 10 -29.59 -1.72 -51.84
N HIS A 11 -29.03 -2.28 -52.91
CA HIS A 11 -27.79 -1.94 -53.61
C HIS A 11 -27.91 -0.59 -54.35
N CYS A 12 -26.79 0.13 -54.47
CA CYS A 12 -26.49 0.91 -55.65
C CYS A 12 -24.99 0.90 -56.01
N VAL A 13 -24.73 0.77 -57.28
CA VAL A 13 -23.52 0.40 -58.03
C VAL A 13 -22.78 1.69 -58.50
N PRO A 14 -21.49 1.59 -58.91
CA PRO A 14 -20.57 2.74 -59.10
C PRO A 14 -20.58 3.29 -60.53
N ILE A 15 -20.05 4.50 -60.66
CA ILE A 15 -19.71 5.07 -61.98
C ILE A 15 -18.21 5.42 -62.01
N ALA A 16 -17.54 4.84 -63.04
CA ALA A 16 -16.19 5.15 -63.45
C ALA A 16 -16.23 6.16 -64.62
N SER A 17 -15.22 7.02 -64.76
CA SER A 17 -14.70 7.42 -66.08
C SER A 17 -13.34 8.13 -65.95
N ASP A 18 -12.44 7.52 -66.67
CA ASP A 18 -11.18 7.88 -67.30
C ASP A 18 -10.79 9.37 -67.46
N CYS A 19 -9.47 9.61 -67.28
CA CYS A 19 -8.61 10.25 -68.27
C CYS A 19 -7.11 10.21 -67.89
N GLN A 20 -6.29 9.64 -68.75
CA GLN A 20 -4.82 9.72 -68.80
C GLN A 20 -4.40 10.69 -69.92
N PRO A 21 -3.09 10.88 -70.19
CA PRO A 21 -1.96 11.41 -69.42
C PRO A 21 -1.22 12.56 -70.14
N LYS A 22 -0.22 13.20 -69.48
CA LYS A 22 1.00 13.74 -70.16
C LYS A 22 1.99 14.37 -69.14
N GLY A 23 3.29 14.06 -69.27
CA GLY A 23 4.37 14.98 -69.01
C GLY A 23 5.44 14.48 -68.02
N PHE A 24 6.56 13.99 -68.55
CA PHE A 24 7.82 13.74 -67.82
C PHE A 24 8.43 15.01 -67.26
N ALA A 25 8.88 14.94 -65.97
CA ALA A 25 10.02 15.71 -65.46
C ALA A 25 10.64 14.97 -64.28
N THR A 26 11.88 14.53 -64.46
CA THR A 26 12.76 13.96 -63.44
C THR A 26 13.14 15.03 -62.42
N VAL A 27 12.83 14.79 -61.12
CA VAL A 27 13.46 15.49 -60.01
C VAL A 27 13.80 14.45 -58.94
N THR A 28 15.09 14.30 -58.71
CA THR A 28 15.68 13.61 -57.54
C THR A 28 15.21 14.24 -56.26
N GLY A 29 14.38 13.53 -55.50
CA GLY A 29 13.88 13.94 -54.19
C GLY A 29 14.19 12.89 -53.16
N THR A 30 15.00 13.27 -52.21
CA THR A 30 15.41 12.55 -50.99
C THR A 30 14.20 11.97 -50.26
N ILE A 31 14.24 10.69 -50.01
CA ILE A 31 13.25 10.01 -49.14
C ILE A 31 13.47 10.50 -47.72
N ALA A 32 12.66 11.41 -47.27
CA ALA A 32 12.53 11.74 -45.85
C ALA A 32 11.60 10.67 -45.23
N CYS A 33 12.17 9.74 -44.47
CA CYS A 33 11.41 8.94 -43.51
C CYS A 33 10.74 9.86 -42.50
N ALA A 34 9.43 10.05 -42.63
CA ALA A 34 8.63 10.67 -41.59
C ALA A 34 8.56 9.67 -40.41
N LEU A 35 9.44 9.85 -39.41
CA LEU A 35 9.20 9.35 -38.07
C LEU A 35 7.90 9.97 -37.59
N ILE A 36 6.84 9.17 -37.54
CA ILE A 36 5.67 9.50 -36.72
C ILE A 36 6.13 9.37 -35.27
N LEU A 37 6.58 10.48 -34.71
CA LEU A 37 6.68 10.66 -33.28
C LEU A 37 5.25 10.54 -32.73
N LEU A 38 4.94 9.40 -32.14
CA LEU A 38 3.85 9.27 -31.18
C LEU A 38 4.22 10.20 -30.03
N THR A 39 3.77 11.46 -30.13
CA THR A 39 3.70 12.33 -28.96
C THR A 39 2.80 11.64 -27.96
N PRO A 40 3.27 11.41 -26.71
CA PRO A 40 2.33 11.07 -25.66
C PRO A 40 1.26 12.17 -25.66
N LEU A 41 -0.01 11.78 -25.64
CA LEU A 41 -1.08 12.72 -25.27
C LEU A 41 -0.69 13.23 -23.88
N SER A 42 -0.07 14.38 -23.85
CA SER A 42 -0.03 15.24 -22.69
C SER A 42 -1.50 15.52 -22.39
N LEU A 43 -2.09 14.79 -21.47
CA LEU A 43 -3.25 15.26 -20.73
C LEU A 43 -2.86 16.65 -20.27
N ALA A 44 -3.52 17.67 -20.81
CA ALA A 44 -3.36 19.03 -20.34
C ALA A 44 -3.57 18.92 -18.83
N GLN A 45 -2.51 19.13 -18.05
CA GLN A 45 -2.64 19.36 -16.62
C GLN A 45 -3.53 20.57 -16.49
N THR A 46 -4.83 20.31 -16.39
CA THR A 46 -5.72 21.28 -15.77
C THR A 46 -5.11 21.43 -14.38
N ASN A 47 -4.65 22.63 -14.03
CA ASN A 47 -4.22 22.95 -12.67
C ASN A 47 -5.44 22.79 -11.76
N ALA A 48 -5.76 21.57 -11.40
CA ALA A 48 -6.78 21.27 -10.43
C ALA A 48 -6.38 22.00 -9.14
N VAL A 49 -7.33 22.70 -8.55
CA VAL A 49 -7.07 23.51 -7.36
C VAL A 49 -6.71 22.55 -6.24
N GLN A 50 -5.42 22.48 -5.89
CA GLN A 50 -5.01 21.71 -4.73
C GLN A 50 -5.47 22.39 -3.46
N HIS A 51 -6.22 21.65 -2.65
CA HIS A 51 -6.75 22.14 -1.38
C HIS A 51 -5.68 22.17 -0.27
N PRO A 52 -5.87 23.00 0.78
CA PRO A 52 -4.91 23.07 1.88
C PRO A 52 -4.59 21.73 2.55
N TRP A 53 -5.57 20.84 2.67
CA TRP A 53 -5.39 19.51 3.30
C TRP A 53 -4.63 18.50 2.41
N GLN A 54 -4.45 18.80 1.13
CA GLN A 54 -3.67 17.98 0.19
C GLN A 54 -2.18 18.33 0.18
N LYS A 55 -1.79 19.42 0.86
CA LYS A 55 -0.41 19.91 0.86
C LYS A 55 0.18 19.94 2.25
N MET A 56 1.45 19.59 2.34
CA MET A 56 2.23 19.81 3.56
C MET A 56 2.19 21.28 3.96
N GLN A 57 1.60 21.56 5.12
CA GLN A 57 1.50 22.91 5.69
C GLN A 57 2.66 23.16 6.65
N MET A 58 3.17 24.39 6.69
CA MET A 58 4.17 24.83 7.68
C MET A 58 3.62 25.98 8.52
N PRO A 59 2.55 25.77 9.31
CA PRO A 59 1.99 26.80 10.15
C PRO A 59 2.91 27.12 11.33
N THR A 60 2.65 28.27 11.97
CA THR A 60 3.12 28.52 13.34
C THR A 60 2.25 27.79 14.35
N ALA A 61 2.77 27.55 15.55
CA ALA A 61 1.97 26.94 16.62
C ALA A 61 0.72 27.77 16.94
N ALA A 62 0.80 29.10 16.89
CA ALA A 62 -0.36 29.99 17.09
C ALA A 62 -1.44 29.79 16.01
N GLN A 63 -1.06 29.57 14.76
CA GLN A 63 -2.01 29.26 13.67
C GLN A 63 -2.70 27.91 13.87
N VAL A 64 -1.97 26.88 14.33
CA VAL A 64 -2.56 25.58 14.66
C VAL A 64 -3.54 25.72 15.84
N GLU A 65 -3.16 26.48 16.87
CA GLU A 65 -3.98 26.73 18.06
C GLU A 65 -5.33 27.40 17.75
N GLN A 66 -5.39 28.26 16.74
CA GLN A 66 -6.64 28.93 16.31
C GLN A 66 -7.72 27.95 15.86
N THR A 67 -7.33 26.83 15.25
CA THR A 67 -8.24 25.78 14.75
C THR A 67 -8.28 24.54 15.62
N TRP A 68 -7.42 24.47 16.63
CA TRP A 68 -7.21 23.33 17.50
C TRP A 68 -8.48 22.77 18.17
N LYS A 69 -9.38 23.67 18.65
CA LYS A 69 -10.62 23.24 19.32
C LYS A 69 -11.62 22.58 18.37
N SER A 70 -11.65 23.04 17.13
CA SER A 70 -12.56 22.52 16.10
C SER A 70 -11.82 22.44 14.75
N PRO A 71 -11.00 21.39 14.55
CA PRO A 71 -10.30 21.18 13.31
C PRO A 71 -11.23 21.05 12.12
N PRO A 72 -10.74 21.31 10.87
CA PRO A 72 -11.53 21.14 9.66
C PRO A 72 -12.02 19.69 9.48
N PRO A 73 -13.18 19.47 8.82
CA PRO A 73 -13.76 18.16 8.64
C PRO A 73 -12.86 17.17 7.90
N GLU A 74 -11.96 17.64 7.05
CA GLU A 74 -11.02 16.85 6.27
C GLU A 74 -9.93 16.13 7.11
N TYR A 75 -9.85 16.42 8.41
CA TYR A 75 -8.94 15.76 9.37
C TYR A 75 -9.69 14.91 10.40
N GLY A 76 -11.01 14.80 10.26
CA GLY A 76 -11.82 14.01 11.19
C GLY A 76 -11.80 12.52 10.87
N PRO A 77 -12.00 11.69 11.92
CA PRO A 77 -12.26 10.26 11.69
C PRO A 77 -13.53 10.08 10.88
N GLU A 78 -13.58 9.00 10.13
CA GLU A 78 -14.67 8.63 9.24
C GLU A 78 -15.14 7.20 9.51
N PRO A 79 -16.45 6.91 9.45
CA PRO A 79 -16.95 5.56 9.52
C PRO A 79 -17.07 4.96 8.13
N TYR A 80 -16.96 3.64 8.06
CA TYR A 80 -17.33 2.87 6.89
C TYR A 80 -18.87 2.82 6.77
N TYR A 81 -19.43 3.45 5.74
CA TYR A 81 -20.87 3.58 5.53
C TYR A 81 -21.35 2.71 4.38
N GLY A 82 -21.80 1.49 4.69
CA GLY A 82 -22.33 0.55 3.69
C GLY A 82 -23.78 0.85 3.29
N LEU A 83 -24.02 1.04 2.00
CA LEU A 83 -25.37 1.23 1.43
C LEU A 83 -26.07 -0.12 1.29
N ASN A 84 -26.63 -0.64 2.37
CA ASN A 84 -27.24 -1.97 2.39
C ASN A 84 -28.77 -1.88 2.23
N GLY A 85 -29.33 -2.67 1.32
CA GLY A 85 -30.79 -2.75 1.08
C GLY A 85 -31.34 -1.53 0.33
N ALA A 86 -32.65 -1.31 0.44
CA ALA A 86 -33.30 -0.15 -0.14
C ALA A 86 -32.94 1.11 0.64
N VAL A 87 -32.36 2.11 -0.01
CA VAL A 87 -31.99 3.40 0.57
C VAL A 87 -32.86 4.51 -0.01
N THR A 88 -33.39 5.36 0.85
CA THR A 88 -34.21 6.53 0.48
C THR A 88 -33.58 7.80 1.07
N ARG A 89 -34.07 8.96 0.69
CA ARG A 89 -33.63 10.25 1.28
C ARG A 89 -33.77 10.23 2.80
N GLU A 90 -34.86 9.72 3.34
CA GLU A 90 -35.13 9.66 4.79
C GLU A 90 -34.15 8.72 5.50
N VAL A 91 -33.71 7.65 4.82
CA VAL A 91 -32.64 6.77 5.33
C VAL A 91 -31.33 7.51 5.41
N PHE A 92 -30.96 8.26 4.36
CA PHE A 92 -29.73 9.08 4.37
C PHE A 92 -29.79 10.18 5.42
N GLU A 93 -30.90 10.91 5.53
CA GLU A 93 -31.09 11.94 6.55
C GLU A 93 -30.85 11.37 7.96
N ARG A 94 -31.50 10.26 8.29
CA ARG A 94 -31.37 9.59 9.58
C ARG A 94 -29.93 9.11 9.86
N ASP A 95 -29.31 8.48 8.88
CA ASP A 95 -28.01 7.85 9.07
C ASP A 95 -26.87 8.88 9.10
N LEU A 96 -26.95 9.92 8.27
CA LEU A 96 -25.99 11.02 8.31
C LEU A 96 -26.15 11.91 9.57
N ASP A 97 -27.39 12.11 10.07
CA ASP A 97 -27.63 12.70 11.39
C ASP A 97 -27.01 11.86 12.52
N THR A 98 -27.03 10.54 12.33
CA THR A 98 -26.38 9.62 13.28
C THR A 98 -24.85 9.76 13.22
N ALA A 99 -24.25 9.84 12.02
CA ALA A 99 -22.82 10.10 11.89
C ALA A 99 -22.38 11.40 12.60
N VAL A 100 -23.12 12.50 12.35
CA VAL A 100 -22.85 13.77 13.02
C VAL A 100 -22.95 13.65 14.54
N ARG A 101 -24.01 12.99 15.05
CA ARG A 101 -24.20 12.78 16.50
C ARG A 101 -23.08 11.92 17.12
N LEU A 102 -22.51 11.00 16.35
CA LEU A 102 -21.36 10.18 16.76
C LEU A 102 -20.02 10.93 16.67
N GLY A 103 -20.00 12.18 16.22
CA GLY A 103 -18.80 13.01 16.13
C GLY A 103 -18.00 12.84 14.84
N PHE A 104 -18.56 12.18 13.81
CA PHE A 104 -17.92 12.07 12.51
C PHE A 104 -18.12 13.34 11.66
N HIS A 105 -17.13 13.64 10.83
CA HIS A 105 -17.12 14.78 9.92
C HIS A 105 -16.95 14.40 8.46
N ALA A 106 -16.71 13.12 8.20
CA ALA A 106 -16.71 12.50 6.90
C ALA A 106 -17.39 11.13 6.97
N VAL A 107 -17.70 10.53 5.84
CA VAL A 107 -18.15 9.14 5.69
C VAL A 107 -17.45 8.52 4.48
N THR A 108 -17.01 7.27 4.63
CA THR A 108 -16.48 6.45 3.54
C THR A 108 -17.59 5.54 3.03
N VAL A 109 -18.09 5.81 1.83
CA VAL A 109 -19.32 5.21 1.32
C VAL A 109 -19.03 4.01 0.45
N GLN A 110 -19.54 2.85 0.85
CA GLN A 110 -19.43 1.61 0.08
C GLN A 110 -20.77 1.23 -0.54
N PRO A 111 -20.81 0.85 -1.84
CA PRO A 111 -21.94 0.17 -2.42
C PRO A 111 -22.26 -1.11 -1.65
N GLY A 112 -23.51 -1.23 -1.20
CA GLY A 112 -23.91 -2.28 -0.27
C GLY A 112 -24.61 -3.47 -0.92
N ARG A 113 -24.97 -4.45 -0.09
CA ARG A 113 -25.68 -5.65 -0.51
C ARG A 113 -27.18 -5.40 -0.55
N GLY A 114 -27.82 -5.84 -1.65
CA GLY A 114 -29.28 -5.79 -1.79
C GLY A 114 -29.82 -4.40 -2.06
N ASN A 115 -29.02 -3.48 -2.61
CA ASN A 115 -29.49 -2.21 -3.13
C ASN A 115 -30.59 -2.46 -4.18
N THR A 116 -31.63 -1.63 -4.15
CA THR A 116 -32.67 -1.64 -5.19
C THR A 116 -32.10 -1.13 -6.52
N GLU A 117 -31.21 -0.15 -6.45
CA GLU A 117 -30.48 0.42 -7.58
C GLU A 117 -29.22 -0.42 -7.84
N ALA A 118 -29.16 -1.00 -9.05
CA ALA A 118 -27.98 -1.78 -9.44
C ALA A 118 -26.74 -0.89 -9.54
N TYR A 119 -25.62 -1.39 -9.02
CA TYR A 119 -24.34 -0.67 -9.00
C TYR A 119 -23.93 -0.18 -10.39
N LEU A 120 -23.46 1.07 -10.49
CA LEU A 120 -23.00 1.78 -11.69
C LEU A 120 -24.11 2.05 -12.75
N THR A 121 -25.39 1.89 -12.41
CA THR A 121 -26.49 2.30 -13.29
C THR A 121 -26.81 3.81 -13.12
N PRO A 122 -27.52 4.44 -14.08
CA PRO A 122 -27.96 5.82 -13.92
C PRO A 122 -28.78 6.05 -12.64
N GLU A 123 -29.62 5.09 -12.26
CA GLU A 123 -30.45 5.12 -11.04
C GLU A 123 -29.56 5.11 -9.79
N TYR A 124 -28.49 4.29 -9.79
CA TYR A 124 -27.51 4.26 -8.71
C TYR A 124 -26.84 5.65 -8.53
N PHE A 125 -26.39 6.29 -9.61
CA PHE A 125 -25.79 7.61 -9.51
C PHE A 125 -26.76 8.70 -9.06
N GLN A 126 -28.04 8.61 -9.43
CA GLN A 126 -29.07 9.51 -8.91
C GLN A 126 -29.32 9.32 -7.42
N MET A 127 -29.38 8.09 -6.94
CA MET A 127 -29.46 7.75 -5.52
C MET A 127 -28.22 8.30 -4.77
N PHE A 128 -27.01 8.09 -5.31
CA PHE A 128 -25.78 8.57 -4.70
C PHE A 128 -25.71 10.11 -4.65
N LYS A 129 -26.24 10.80 -5.66
CA LYS A 129 -26.38 12.26 -5.65
C LYS A 129 -27.22 12.75 -4.47
N VAL A 130 -28.32 12.07 -4.16
CA VAL A 130 -29.16 12.39 -2.99
C VAL A 130 -28.33 12.25 -1.69
N LEU A 131 -27.52 11.20 -1.57
CA LEU A 131 -26.63 11.03 -0.42
C LEU A 131 -25.65 12.22 -0.28
N VAL A 132 -25.00 12.62 -1.37
CA VAL A 132 -24.04 13.73 -1.37
C VAL A 132 -24.73 15.06 -1.03
N GLU A 133 -25.95 15.31 -1.53
CA GLU A 133 -26.76 16.47 -1.16
C GLU A 133 -27.04 16.51 0.36
N GLU A 134 -27.40 15.35 0.95
CA GLU A 134 -27.67 15.24 2.39
C GLU A 134 -26.40 15.37 3.23
N ALA A 135 -25.26 14.83 2.76
CA ALA A 135 -23.97 15.03 3.39
C ALA A 135 -23.53 16.51 3.40
N LYS A 136 -23.71 17.18 2.27
CA LYS A 136 -23.40 18.62 2.12
C LYS A 136 -24.20 19.50 3.10
N LYS A 137 -25.50 19.24 3.28
CA LYS A 137 -26.34 19.95 4.25
C LYS A 137 -25.81 19.86 5.69
N ARG A 138 -25.10 18.78 6.02
CA ARG A 138 -24.52 18.48 7.34
C ARG A 138 -23.05 18.85 7.46
N ASN A 139 -22.48 19.46 6.43
CA ASN A 139 -21.05 19.75 6.33
C ASN A 139 -20.16 18.48 6.48
N LEU A 140 -20.69 17.33 6.08
CA LEU A 140 -19.92 16.08 5.99
C LEU A 140 -19.13 16.03 4.68
N ARG A 141 -17.95 15.41 4.72
CA ARG A 141 -17.19 15.03 3.52
C ARG A 141 -17.51 13.58 3.15
N VAL A 142 -17.34 13.26 1.88
CA VAL A 142 -17.60 11.93 1.33
C VAL A 142 -16.35 11.40 0.67
N TRP A 143 -15.88 10.26 1.14
CA TRP A 143 -14.99 9.37 0.42
C TRP A 143 -15.83 8.32 -0.29
N ILE A 144 -15.43 7.91 -1.48
CA ILE A 144 -16.13 6.88 -2.26
C ILE A 144 -15.23 5.65 -2.30
N ILE A 145 -15.71 4.51 -1.79
CA ILE A 145 -15.05 3.24 -2.07
C ILE A 145 -15.20 2.96 -3.56
N ASP A 146 -14.10 2.70 -4.20
CA ASP A 146 -13.95 2.70 -5.65
C ASP A 146 -14.62 1.51 -6.34
N ASP A 147 -15.05 0.49 -5.59
CA ASP A 147 -15.79 -0.66 -6.12
C ASP A 147 -16.86 -1.21 -5.16
N ALA A 148 -17.70 -2.11 -5.63
CA ALA A 148 -18.75 -2.79 -4.85
C ALA A 148 -18.20 -4.03 -4.12
N GLY A 149 -17.23 -3.87 -3.27
CA GLY A 149 -16.54 -4.94 -2.54
C GLY A 149 -15.04 -4.86 -2.77
N TYR A 150 -14.30 -5.75 -2.16
CA TYR A 150 -12.86 -5.82 -2.24
C TYR A 150 -12.39 -7.16 -2.90
N PRO A 151 -11.19 -7.19 -3.51
CA PRO A 151 -10.33 -6.06 -3.85
C PRO A 151 -10.94 -5.11 -4.90
N SER A 152 -10.40 -3.87 -4.99
CA SER A 152 -10.74 -2.92 -6.05
C SER A 152 -10.47 -3.49 -7.44
N GLY A 153 -11.21 -3.04 -8.50
CA GLY A 153 -10.89 -3.42 -9.89
C GLY A 153 -11.90 -4.32 -10.58
N PHE A 154 -13.09 -4.50 -10.01
CA PHE A 154 -14.10 -5.40 -10.53
C PHE A 154 -15.20 -4.69 -11.33
N ALA A 155 -15.53 -3.44 -10.97
CA ALA A 155 -16.59 -2.62 -11.56
C ALA A 155 -17.96 -3.35 -11.63
N GLY A 156 -18.34 -4.04 -10.55
CA GLY A 156 -19.58 -4.82 -10.53
C GLY A 156 -19.65 -5.95 -11.57
N GLY A 157 -18.53 -6.37 -12.15
CA GLY A 157 -18.41 -7.39 -13.18
C GLY A 157 -18.36 -6.85 -14.62
N LEU A 158 -18.34 -5.52 -14.80
CA LEU A 158 -18.31 -4.90 -16.14
C LEU A 158 -17.00 -5.16 -16.88
N ILE A 159 -15.87 -5.26 -16.18
CA ILE A 159 -14.58 -5.66 -16.78
C ILE A 159 -14.71 -7.04 -17.44
N SER A 160 -15.17 -8.03 -16.71
CA SER A 160 -15.29 -9.40 -17.22
C SER A 160 -16.30 -9.53 -18.36
N SER A 161 -17.37 -8.74 -18.36
CA SER A 161 -18.44 -8.83 -19.36
C SER A 161 -18.19 -8.00 -20.62
N LEU A 162 -17.58 -6.81 -20.50
CA LEU A 162 -17.41 -5.87 -21.61
C LEU A 162 -15.98 -5.75 -22.11
N LYS A 163 -14.99 -6.13 -21.28
CA LYS A 163 -13.56 -6.04 -21.56
C LYS A 163 -12.82 -7.32 -21.11
N PRO A 164 -13.27 -8.52 -21.56
CA PRO A 164 -12.75 -9.78 -21.03
C PRO A 164 -11.24 -9.97 -21.26
N GLU A 165 -10.66 -9.28 -22.25
CA GLU A 165 -9.23 -9.28 -22.55
C GLU A 165 -8.40 -8.52 -21.51
N LEU A 166 -9.02 -7.62 -20.74
CA LEU A 166 -8.37 -6.80 -19.72
C LEU A 166 -8.46 -7.41 -18.31
N ARG A 167 -8.83 -8.68 -18.22
CA ARG A 167 -8.91 -9.39 -16.95
C ARG A 167 -7.52 -9.78 -16.43
N MET A 168 -7.41 -9.86 -15.11
CA MET A 168 -6.21 -10.32 -14.40
C MET A 168 -5.75 -11.71 -14.88
N GLN A 169 -4.46 -11.88 -15.08
CA GLN A 169 -3.86 -13.09 -15.63
C GLN A 169 -2.70 -13.59 -14.78
N ALA A 170 -2.44 -14.89 -14.90
CA ALA A 170 -1.30 -15.55 -14.26
C ALA A 170 -0.72 -16.64 -15.17
N LEU A 171 0.55 -16.97 -14.92
CA LEU A 171 1.18 -18.15 -15.51
C LEU A 171 0.97 -19.37 -14.62
N THR A 172 0.77 -20.53 -15.24
CA THR A 172 0.65 -21.82 -14.57
C THR A 172 1.32 -22.93 -15.38
N ILE A 173 1.72 -24.02 -14.71
CA ILE A 173 2.16 -25.24 -15.42
C ILE A 173 0.92 -26.00 -15.90
N ALA A 174 0.71 -26.01 -17.21
CA ALA A 174 -0.41 -26.70 -17.83
C ALA A 174 -0.12 -28.20 -18.02
N GLN A 175 1.13 -28.55 -18.38
CA GLN A 175 1.52 -29.93 -18.63
C GLN A 175 2.94 -30.20 -18.09
N THR A 176 3.15 -31.42 -17.60
CA THR A 176 4.45 -31.95 -17.23
C THR A 176 4.64 -33.29 -17.95
N LEU A 177 5.62 -33.35 -18.86
CA LEU A 177 5.81 -34.46 -19.79
C LEU A 177 7.21 -35.08 -19.56
N PRO A 178 7.31 -36.34 -19.14
CA PRO A 178 8.58 -37.06 -19.09
C PRO A 178 9.01 -37.46 -20.51
N VAL A 179 10.30 -37.29 -20.82
CA VAL A 179 10.89 -37.64 -22.12
C VAL A 179 12.23 -38.33 -21.89
N LYS A 180 12.43 -39.50 -22.46
CA LYS A 180 13.73 -40.20 -22.38
C LYS A 180 14.77 -39.56 -23.26
N GLY A 181 16.01 -39.55 -22.80
CA GLY A 181 17.12 -39.04 -23.62
C GLY A 181 17.22 -39.77 -24.97
N GLY A 182 17.33 -39.01 -26.07
CA GLY A 182 17.33 -39.50 -27.44
C GLY A 182 15.95 -39.69 -28.08
N GLU A 183 14.85 -39.62 -27.31
CA GLU A 183 13.49 -39.60 -27.88
C GLU A 183 13.10 -38.24 -28.39
N THR A 184 12.13 -38.20 -29.32
CA THR A 184 11.55 -36.94 -29.81
C THR A 184 10.17 -36.74 -29.21
N LEU A 185 10.00 -35.71 -28.41
CA LEU A 185 8.68 -35.28 -27.92
C LEU A 185 7.90 -34.64 -29.08
N LYS A 186 6.69 -35.12 -29.31
CA LYS A 186 5.71 -34.50 -30.23
C LYS A 186 4.44 -34.20 -29.44
N GLN A 187 4.12 -32.92 -29.30
CA GLN A 187 2.98 -32.47 -28.47
C GLN A 187 2.36 -31.22 -29.10
N ALA A 188 1.06 -31.25 -29.33
CA ALA A 188 0.30 -30.00 -29.61
C ALA A 188 0.16 -29.17 -28.35
N VAL A 189 0.23 -27.84 -28.49
CA VAL A 189 0.02 -26.87 -27.43
C VAL A 189 -1.02 -25.85 -27.83
N GLY A 190 -1.67 -25.22 -26.88
CA GLY A 190 -2.70 -24.20 -27.12
C GLY A 190 -2.12 -22.84 -27.48
N SER A 191 -3.00 -21.92 -27.86
CA SER A 191 -2.67 -20.50 -28.09
C SER A 191 -2.25 -19.79 -26.80
N GLU A 192 -2.65 -20.34 -25.65
CA GLU A 192 -2.35 -19.85 -24.31
C GLU A 192 -0.91 -20.16 -23.87
N THR A 193 -0.21 -21.02 -24.61
CA THR A 193 1.14 -21.45 -24.23
C THR A 193 2.16 -20.34 -24.41
N ILE A 194 2.81 -19.96 -23.32
CA ILE A 194 3.76 -18.85 -23.25
C ILE A 194 5.21 -19.33 -23.34
N ALA A 195 5.51 -20.46 -22.70
CA ALA A 195 6.86 -21.01 -22.67
C ALA A 195 6.86 -22.52 -22.49
N VAL A 196 7.88 -23.16 -23.04
CA VAL A 196 8.14 -24.59 -22.81
C VAL A 196 9.61 -24.78 -22.44
N THR A 197 9.86 -25.46 -21.32
CA THR A 197 11.21 -25.69 -20.81
C THR A 197 11.43 -27.16 -20.48
N ALA A 198 12.50 -27.74 -20.99
CA ALA A 198 12.97 -29.05 -20.62
C ALA A 198 14.04 -28.96 -19.52
N THR A 199 13.95 -29.78 -18.48
CA THR A 199 14.91 -29.84 -17.39
C THR A 199 15.30 -31.30 -17.15
N ASN A 200 16.59 -31.59 -16.95
CA ASN A 200 17.07 -32.92 -16.60
C ASN A 200 17.46 -33.03 -15.13
N ALA A 201 17.82 -34.23 -14.68
CA ALA A 201 18.19 -34.52 -13.29
C ALA A 201 19.45 -33.74 -12.81
N THR A 202 20.29 -33.25 -13.72
CA THR A 202 21.46 -32.45 -13.36
C THR A 202 21.15 -30.95 -13.23
N GLY A 203 19.89 -30.56 -13.46
CA GLY A 203 19.47 -29.15 -13.44
C GLY A 203 19.76 -28.39 -14.74
N GLN A 204 20.25 -29.07 -15.79
CA GLN A 204 20.39 -28.46 -17.11
C GLN A 204 18.99 -28.09 -17.63
N ARG A 205 18.91 -26.89 -18.21
CA ARG A 205 17.66 -26.28 -18.65
C ARG A 205 17.76 -25.88 -20.12
N VAL A 206 16.78 -26.28 -20.90
CA VAL A 206 16.76 -26.02 -22.35
C VAL A 206 15.38 -25.44 -22.72
N PRO A 207 15.32 -24.24 -23.31
CA PRO A 207 14.09 -23.76 -23.93
C PRO A 207 13.69 -24.68 -25.07
N VAL A 208 12.40 -25.03 -25.11
CA VAL A 208 11.85 -25.87 -26.18
C VAL A 208 11.04 -25.00 -27.10
N PRO A 209 11.38 -24.95 -28.41
CA PRO A 209 10.66 -24.09 -29.37
C PRO A 209 9.25 -24.63 -29.63
N ILE A 210 8.31 -23.70 -29.78
CA ILE A 210 6.97 -23.96 -30.28
C ILE A 210 6.92 -23.51 -31.72
N VAL A 211 6.51 -24.40 -32.64
CA VAL A 211 6.36 -24.11 -34.05
C VAL A 211 4.97 -24.54 -34.50
N ASP A 212 4.22 -23.62 -35.05
CA ASP A 212 2.85 -23.85 -35.56
C ASP A 212 1.93 -24.53 -34.53
N GLY A 213 1.99 -24.08 -33.24
CA GLY A 213 1.18 -24.63 -32.16
C GLY A 213 1.57 -26.04 -31.74
N ALA A 214 2.80 -26.47 -32.02
CA ALA A 214 3.30 -27.79 -31.64
C ALA A 214 4.75 -27.79 -31.18
N ILE A 215 5.06 -28.74 -30.32
CA ILE A 215 6.41 -29.10 -29.90
C ILE A 215 6.86 -30.29 -30.75
N ALA A 216 8.02 -30.18 -31.37
CA ALA A 216 8.74 -31.29 -32.03
C ALA A 216 10.21 -31.22 -31.57
N TRP A 217 10.49 -31.77 -30.37
CA TRP A 217 11.77 -31.58 -29.67
C TRP A 217 12.53 -32.89 -29.50
N PRO A 218 13.70 -33.04 -30.15
CA PRO A 218 14.58 -34.18 -29.88
C PRO A 218 15.30 -33.99 -28.55
N ALA A 219 15.01 -34.83 -27.58
CA ALA A 219 15.68 -34.79 -26.27
C ALA A 219 17.16 -35.16 -26.41
N PRO A 220 18.09 -34.38 -25.86
CA PRO A 220 19.51 -34.76 -25.87
C PRO A 220 19.74 -36.13 -25.21
N VAL A 221 20.65 -36.94 -25.81
CA VAL A 221 21.07 -38.23 -25.22
C VAL A 221 21.80 -38.04 -23.91
N GLY A 222 21.73 -39.01 -22.99
CA GLY A 222 22.50 -38.99 -21.75
C GLY A 222 21.74 -38.62 -20.50
N GLY A 223 20.42 -38.83 -20.48
CA GLY A 223 19.58 -38.67 -19.30
C GLY A 223 18.11 -38.40 -19.64
N ASP A 224 17.24 -38.62 -18.67
CA ASP A 224 15.80 -38.34 -18.83
C ASP A 224 15.52 -36.87 -18.60
N TRP A 225 14.53 -36.36 -19.32
CA TRP A 225 14.11 -34.97 -19.28
C TRP A 225 12.67 -34.84 -18.80
N THR A 226 12.37 -33.76 -18.17
CA THR A 226 11.01 -33.35 -17.87
C THR A 226 10.71 -32.06 -18.60
N VAL A 227 9.75 -32.10 -19.53
CA VAL A 227 9.29 -30.94 -20.29
C VAL A 227 8.07 -30.36 -19.59
N ARG A 228 8.09 -29.05 -19.29
CA ARG A 228 6.98 -28.34 -18.69
C ARG A 228 6.47 -27.27 -19.64
N VAL A 229 5.15 -27.31 -19.84
CA VAL A 229 4.41 -26.34 -20.65
C VAL A 229 3.81 -25.33 -19.70
N VAL A 230 4.10 -24.05 -19.91
CA VAL A 230 3.59 -22.93 -19.12
C VAL A 230 2.58 -22.15 -19.96
N ASP A 231 1.35 -22.11 -19.48
CA ASP A 231 0.26 -21.37 -20.10
C ASP A 231 -0.09 -20.13 -19.26
N HIS A 232 -0.63 -19.08 -19.91
CA HIS A 232 -1.34 -18.04 -19.21
C HIS A 232 -2.81 -18.43 -19.01
N VAL A 233 -3.36 -17.96 -17.90
CA VAL A 233 -4.76 -18.21 -17.54
C VAL A 233 -5.34 -16.95 -16.87
N PHE A 234 -6.63 -16.71 -17.10
CA PHE A 234 -7.32 -15.67 -16.36
C PHE A 234 -7.53 -16.10 -14.91
N ARG A 235 -7.25 -15.20 -14.00
CA ARG A 235 -7.34 -15.41 -12.54
C ARG A 235 -8.01 -14.21 -11.89
N THR A 236 -8.35 -14.39 -10.65
CA THR A 236 -8.79 -13.34 -9.74
C THR A 236 -8.28 -13.65 -8.35
N SER A 237 -8.11 -12.62 -7.52
CA SER A 237 -7.77 -12.81 -6.11
C SER A 237 -8.80 -13.71 -5.43
N PRO A 238 -8.35 -14.64 -4.53
CA PRO A 238 -9.27 -15.44 -3.72
C PRO A 238 -10.22 -14.58 -2.88
N THR A 239 -9.80 -13.40 -2.45
CA THR A 239 -10.57 -12.47 -1.62
C THR A 239 -11.82 -11.96 -2.37
N ALA A 240 -11.69 -11.62 -3.66
CA ALA A 240 -12.80 -11.19 -4.50
C ALA A 240 -13.97 -12.18 -4.53
N SER A 241 -13.71 -13.48 -4.41
CA SER A 241 -14.75 -14.51 -4.42
C SER A 241 -15.63 -14.51 -3.18
N ALA A 242 -15.14 -14.00 -2.05
CA ALA A 242 -15.86 -14.00 -0.78
C ALA A 242 -16.89 -12.88 -0.66
N THR A 243 -16.61 -11.71 -1.24
CA THR A 243 -17.37 -10.48 -0.99
C THR A 243 -18.07 -9.93 -2.21
N ASN A 244 -17.54 -10.14 -3.41
CA ASN A 244 -18.16 -9.67 -4.64
C ASN A 244 -19.39 -10.51 -5.00
N LEU A 245 -20.59 -9.90 -4.94
CA LEU A 245 -21.85 -10.60 -5.18
C LEU A 245 -22.01 -11.12 -6.61
N THR A 246 -21.46 -10.42 -7.58
CA THR A 246 -21.48 -10.85 -8.97
C THR A 246 -20.55 -12.06 -9.15
N ARG A 247 -19.37 -12.01 -8.56
CA ARG A 247 -18.40 -13.10 -8.54
C ARG A 247 -18.96 -14.36 -7.87
N GLN A 248 -19.74 -14.22 -6.81
CA GLN A 248 -20.40 -15.36 -6.15
C GLN A 248 -21.38 -16.09 -7.06
N LYS A 249 -21.97 -15.40 -8.02
CA LYS A 249 -22.90 -15.98 -9.00
C LYS A 249 -22.21 -16.55 -10.22
N ASP A 250 -21.10 -15.94 -10.62
CA ASP A 250 -20.30 -16.33 -11.79
C ASP A 250 -18.81 -16.36 -11.45
N THR A 251 -18.29 -17.56 -11.25
CA THR A 251 -16.90 -17.80 -10.87
C THR A 251 -15.89 -17.56 -12.01
N THR A 252 -16.33 -17.30 -13.23
CA THR A 252 -15.46 -16.95 -14.37
C THR A 252 -15.11 -15.47 -14.38
N GLN A 253 -15.82 -14.64 -13.64
CA GLN A 253 -15.53 -13.22 -13.54
C GLN A 253 -14.23 -12.97 -12.77
N SER A 254 -13.53 -11.89 -13.14
CA SER A 254 -12.19 -11.56 -12.69
C SER A 254 -12.05 -10.07 -12.46
N LEU A 255 -11.08 -9.70 -11.64
CA LEU A 255 -10.60 -8.32 -11.51
C LEU A 255 -9.96 -7.87 -12.83
N GLU A 256 -9.72 -6.58 -12.97
CA GLU A 256 -8.89 -6.03 -14.04
C GLU A 256 -7.43 -6.47 -13.92
N ASP A 257 -6.66 -6.30 -14.98
CA ASP A 257 -5.22 -6.54 -15.00
C ASP A 257 -4.47 -5.30 -14.47
N TYR A 258 -4.19 -5.26 -13.20
CA TYR A 258 -3.52 -4.14 -12.54
C TYR A 258 -2.14 -3.78 -13.12
N MET A 259 -1.51 -4.65 -13.90
CA MET A 259 -0.25 -4.34 -14.58
C MET A 259 -0.45 -3.64 -15.93
N ASP A 260 -1.67 -3.60 -16.48
CA ASP A 260 -1.97 -2.90 -17.73
C ASP A 260 -2.71 -1.58 -17.46
N PRO A 261 -2.07 -0.41 -17.67
CA PRO A 261 -2.73 0.90 -17.50
C PRO A 261 -4.04 1.04 -18.29
N ALA A 262 -4.20 0.31 -19.38
CA ALA A 262 -5.44 0.33 -20.17
C ALA A 262 -6.59 -0.38 -19.45
N ALA A 263 -6.29 -1.40 -18.66
CA ALA A 263 -7.28 -2.09 -17.85
C ALA A 263 -7.78 -1.19 -16.71
N THR A 264 -6.87 -0.58 -15.96
CA THR A 264 -7.21 0.38 -14.90
C THR A 264 -7.98 1.58 -15.43
N MET A 265 -7.57 2.13 -16.59
CA MET A 265 -8.32 3.22 -17.21
C MET A 265 -9.72 2.78 -17.66
N ALA A 266 -9.90 1.56 -18.15
CA ALA A 266 -11.22 1.03 -18.47
C ALA A 266 -12.10 0.86 -17.24
N TRP A 267 -11.53 0.40 -16.13
CA TRP A 267 -12.20 0.30 -14.85
C TRP A 267 -12.61 1.68 -14.30
N ILE A 268 -11.72 2.68 -14.34
CA ILE A 268 -11.99 4.08 -13.98
C ILE A 268 -13.16 4.64 -14.81
N GLN A 269 -13.24 4.32 -16.10
CA GLN A 269 -14.34 4.77 -16.96
C GLN A 269 -15.71 4.23 -16.51
N PHE A 270 -15.76 3.03 -15.94
CA PHE A 270 -16.99 2.48 -15.39
C PHE A 270 -17.33 3.05 -14.01
N THR A 271 -16.33 3.28 -13.17
CA THR A 271 -16.47 3.67 -11.77
C THR A 271 -16.32 5.19 -11.57
N HIS A 272 -15.12 5.69 -11.40
CA HIS A 272 -14.78 7.08 -11.07
C HIS A 272 -15.45 8.11 -12.01
N GLU A 273 -15.35 7.87 -13.33
CA GLU A 273 -15.97 8.73 -14.35
C GLU A 273 -17.48 8.77 -14.25
N GLY A 274 -18.12 7.71 -13.79
CA GLY A 274 -19.58 7.67 -13.55
C GLY A 274 -19.99 8.65 -12.45
N TYR A 275 -19.27 8.65 -11.32
CA TYR A 275 -19.50 9.61 -10.23
C TYR A 275 -19.19 11.04 -10.66
N TYR A 276 -18.07 11.26 -11.36
CA TYR A 276 -17.71 12.60 -11.84
C TYR A 276 -18.75 13.17 -12.79
N LYS A 277 -19.20 12.40 -13.78
CA LYS A 277 -20.25 12.84 -14.72
C LYS A 277 -21.58 13.18 -14.04
N ALA A 278 -21.91 12.44 -12.98
CA ALA A 278 -23.14 12.69 -12.23
C ALA A 278 -23.09 13.94 -11.33
N MET A 279 -21.90 14.29 -10.80
CA MET A 279 -21.76 15.29 -9.74
C MET A 279 -20.43 16.09 -9.84
N PRO A 280 -20.06 16.62 -11.01
CA PRO A 280 -18.74 17.27 -11.17
C PRO A 280 -18.55 18.47 -10.24
N GLU A 281 -19.66 19.15 -9.87
CA GLU A 281 -19.64 20.31 -9.00
C GLU A 281 -19.29 20.01 -7.53
N GLU A 282 -19.40 18.75 -7.09
CA GLU A 282 -19.13 18.34 -5.71
C GLU A 282 -17.71 17.79 -5.51
N PHE A 283 -16.98 17.51 -6.60
CA PHE A 283 -15.60 17.05 -6.55
C PHE A 283 -14.67 18.13 -5.98
N GLY A 284 -13.80 17.73 -5.06
CA GLY A 284 -12.92 18.62 -4.30
C GLY A 284 -13.66 19.52 -3.30
N LYS A 285 -14.94 19.24 -3.00
CA LYS A 285 -15.76 19.99 -2.05
C LYS A 285 -16.43 19.06 -1.05
N THR A 286 -17.56 18.46 -1.43
CA THR A 286 -18.26 17.45 -0.62
C THR A 286 -17.62 16.07 -0.84
N ILE A 287 -17.37 15.70 -2.10
CA ILE A 287 -16.60 14.50 -2.47
C ILE A 287 -15.12 14.89 -2.46
N ILE A 288 -14.34 14.30 -1.55
CA ILE A 288 -12.92 14.67 -1.38
C ILE A 288 -11.95 13.62 -1.89
N GLY A 289 -12.41 12.38 -2.15
CA GLY A 289 -11.54 11.36 -2.69
C GLY A 289 -12.20 10.02 -2.96
N PHE A 290 -11.40 9.15 -3.54
CA PHE A 290 -11.69 7.73 -3.71
C PHE A 290 -10.82 6.90 -2.77
N ARG A 291 -11.39 5.83 -2.26
CA ARG A 291 -10.75 4.90 -1.37
C ARG A 291 -10.67 3.52 -2.03
N GLY A 292 -9.43 3.07 -2.32
CA GLY A 292 -9.13 1.72 -2.79
C GLY A 292 -9.04 0.72 -1.64
N ASP A 293 -9.36 -0.53 -1.93
CA ASP A 293 -9.53 -1.61 -0.96
C ASP A 293 -8.76 -2.86 -1.39
N GLU A 294 -7.68 -3.18 -0.68
CA GLU A 294 -6.86 -4.39 -0.79
C GLU A 294 -6.50 -4.85 -2.24
N PRO A 295 -6.05 -3.98 -3.16
CA PRO A 295 -5.65 -4.45 -4.50
C PRO A 295 -4.45 -5.38 -4.40
N ASP A 296 -4.61 -6.65 -4.81
CA ASP A 296 -3.59 -7.66 -4.67
C ASP A 296 -3.52 -8.67 -5.84
N TYR A 297 -2.37 -9.31 -5.99
CA TYR A 297 -2.14 -10.49 -6.82
C TYR A 297 -1.98 -11.77 -6.01
N SER A 298 -2.76 -11.94 -4.93
CA SER A 298 -2.83 -13.19 -4.15
C SER A 298 -3.47 -14.32 -4.96
N ILE A 299 -2.88 -14.64 -6.10
CA ILE A 299 -3.41 -15.59 -7.10
C ILE A 299 -2.55 -16.86 -7.18
N ALA A 300 -3.16 -17.94 -7.64
CA ALA A 300 -2.42 -19.17 -7.93
C ALA A 300 -1.62 -19.00 -9.23
N GLY A 301 -0.31 -19.09 -9.14
CA GLY A 301 0.62 -18.92 -10.26
C GLY A 301 1.53 -17.70 -10.10
N LEU A 302 2.14 -17.26 -11.19
CA LEU A 302 2.92 -16.02 -11.22
C LEU A 302 2.08 -14.91 -11.85
N PRO A 303 2.02 -13.70 -11.26
CA PRO A 303 1.37 -12.55 -11.89
C PRO A 303 1.92 -12.29 -13.29
N TRP A 304 1.06 -12.11 -14.27
CA TRP A 304 1.49 -11.91 -15.64
C TRP A 304 0.48 -11.10 -16.47
N THR A 305 0.99 -10.36 -17.43
CA THR A 305 0.24 -9.60 -18.45
C THR A 305 0.90 -9.78 -19.82
N PRO A 306 0.19 -9.63 -20.93
CA PRO A 306 0.77 -9.82 -22.28
C PRO A 306 2.05 -9.01 -22.56
N LYS A 307 2.21 -7.82 -21.97
CA LYS A 307 3.40 -6.96 -22.15
C LYS A 307 4.55 -7.27 -21.18
N PHE A 308 4.40 -8.26 -20.30
CA PHE A 308 5.34 -8.50 -19.19
C PHE A 308 6.75 -8.83 -19.67
N PHE A 309 6.89 -9.75 -20.64
CA PHE A 309 8.22 -10.19 -21.08
C PHE A 309 8.97 -9.13 -21.89
N ASP A 310 8.27 -8.35 -22.70
CA ASP A 310 8.87 -7.21 -23.42
C ASP A 310 9.40 -6.18 -22.40
N ARG A 311 8.60 -5.88 -21.38
CA ARG A 311 9.02 -5.00 -20.28
C ARG A 311 10.19 -5.59 -19.50
N PHE A 312 10.12 -6.87 -19.18
CA PHE A 312 11.18 -7.56 -18.45
C PHE A 312 12.51 -7.49 -19.23
N GLU A 313 12.51 -7.83 -20.50
CA GLU A 313 13.70 -7.78 -21.34
C GLU A 313 14.24 -6.35 -21.48
N GLN A 314 13.37 -5.37 -21.64
CA GLN A 314 13.74 -3.95 -21.67
C GLN A 314 14.46 -3.52 -20.37
N VAL A 315 13.93 -3.91 -19.22
CA VAL A 315 14.45 -3.50 -17.90
C VAL A 315 15.67 -4.32 -17.51
N LYS A 316 15.61 -5.64 -17.66
CA LYS A 316 16.62 -6.58 -17.15
C LYS A 316 17.66 -6.98 -18.20
N GLY A 317 17.30 -7.01 -19.50
CA GLY A 317 18.21 -7.28 -20.60
C GLY A 317 18.47 -8.78 -20.83
N TYR A 318 17.61 -9.66 -20.31
CA TYR A 318 17.66 -11.10 -20.57
C TYR A 318 16.24 -11.70 -20.59
N ASP A 319 16.12 -12.92 -21.15
CA ASP A 319 14.87 -13.66 -21.19
C ASP A 319 14.65 -14.48 -19.90
N VAL A 320 13.54 -14.22 -19.20
CA VAL A 320 13.19 -14.91 -17.95
C VAL A 320 12.41 -16.21 -18.19
N ARG A 321 11.87 -16.42 -19.38
CA ARG A 321 11.01 -17.58 -19.70
C ARG A 321 11.61 -18.94 -19.36
N PRO A 322 12.93 -19.19 -19.51
CA PRO A 322 13.54 -20.45 -19.11
C PRO A 322 13.44 -20.79 -17.61
N TYR A 323 13.15 -19.81 -16.77
CA TYR A 323 13.08 -19.97 -15.29
C TYR A 323 11.65 -20.11 -14.75
N LEU A 324 10.61 -19.83 -15.57
CA LEU A 324 9.22 -19.77 -15.14
C LEU A 324 8.75 -21.08 -14.48
N ALA A 325 9.05 -22.23 -15.11
CA ALA A 325 8.64 -23.53 -14.58
C ALA A 325 9.22 -23.81 -13.19
N ALA A 326 10.46 -23.40 -12.91
CA ALA A 326 11.08 -23.54 -11.60
C ALA A 326 10.41 -22.65 -10.55
N MET A 327 10.13 -21.39 -10.91
CA MET A 327 9.43 -20.45 -10.01
C MET A 327 8.03 -20.95 -9.67
N LEU A 328 7.29 -21.48 -10.65
CA LEU A 328 5.94 -22.03 -10.45
C LEU A 328 5.95 -23.26 -9.54
N MET A 329 6.94 -24.16 -9.69
CA MET A 329 7.09 -25.29 -8.79
C MET A 329 7.48 -24.89 -7.36
N ALA A 330 8.21 -23.79 -7.19
CA ALA A 330 8.57 -23.28 -5.88
C ALA A 330 7.40 -22.59 -5.15
N SER A 331 6.39 -22.14 -5.89
CA SER A 331 5.18 -21.55 -5.30
C SER A 331 4.27 -22.58 -4.60
N GLY A 332 4.47 -23.87 -4.88
CA GLY A 332 3.72 -24.97 -4.30
C GLY A 332 2.26 -25.04 -4.76
N GLY A 333 1.79 -26.22 -5.20
CA GLY A 333 0.37 -26.51 -5.33
C GLY A 333 -0.23 -26.99 -4.00
N ARG A 334 -1.55 -27.04 -3.88
CA ARG A 334 -2.21 -27.63 -2.70
C ARG A 334 -1.72 -29.07 -2.48
N GLY A 335 -0.92 -29.30 -1.44
CA GLY A 335 -0.42 -30.63 -1.05
C GLY A 335 0.93 -31.02 -1.67
N GLU A 336 1.57 -30.19 -2.48
CA GLU A 336 2.91 -30.43 -3.00
C GLU A 336 3.98 -29.71 -2.15
N MET A 337 5.10 -30.39 -1.88
CA MET A 337 6.26 -29.74 -1.27
C MET A 337 6.87 -28.76 -2.26
N PRO A 338 7.09 -27.49 -1.90
CA PRO A 338 7.72 -26.51 -2.79
C PRO A 338 9.10 -26.99 -3.23
N ALA A 339 9.39 -26.89 -4.52
CA ALA A 339 10.73 -27.19 -5.04
C ALA A 339 11.74 -26.14 -4.55
N LYS A 340 12.91 -26.59 -4.11
CA LYS A 340 13.99 -25.67 -3.73
C LYS A 340 14.61 -25.08 -4.98
N LEU A 341 14.62 -23.75 -5.05
CA LEU A 341 15.27 -23.01 -6.12
C LEU A 341 16.80 -23.00 -5.95
N THR A 342 17.51 -23.05 -7.07
CA THR A 342 18.94 -22.75 -7.14
C THR A 342 19.20 -21.25 -6.97
N ASP A 343 20.45 -20.86 -6.70
CA ASP A 343 20.84 -19.44 -6.61
C ASP A 343 20.44 -18.64 -7.87
N THR A 344 20.69 -19.20 -9.06
CA THR A 344 20.30 -18.56 -10.33
C THR A 344 18.79 -18.40 -10.47
N GLU A 345 18.01 -19.37 -10.04
CA GLU A 345 16.54 -19.30 -10.07
C GLU A 345 15.98 -18.29 -9.05
N LEU A 346 16.60 -18.21 -7.87
CA LEU A 346 16.25 -17.18 -6.87
C LEU A 346 16.51 -15.78 -7.42
N ARG A 347 17.64 -15.57 -8.10
CA ARG A 347 17.96 -14.28 -8.73
C ARG A 347 16.98 -13.94 -9.85
N ALA A 348 16.66 -14.90 -10.71
CA ALA A 348 15.65 -14.71 -11.76
C ALA A 348 14.27 -14.38 -11.18
N LYS A 349 13.89 -15.06 -10.08
CA LYS A 349 12.65 -14.78 -9.35
C LYS A 349 12.64 -13.36 -8.78
N ALA A 350 13.72 -12.92 -8.16
CA ALA A 350 13.81 -11.57 -7.61
C ALA A 350 13.71 -10.50 -8.70
N ASP A 351 14.38 -10.69 -9.85
CA ASP A 351 14.23 -9.82 -11.02
C ASP A 351 12.80 -9.83 -11.59
N TYR A 352 12.10 -10.98 -11.55
CA TYR A 352 10.70 -11.09 -11.96
C TYR A 352 9.79 -10.23 -11.09
N TYR A 353 9.91 -10.35 -9.77
CA TYR A 353 9.10 -9.60 -8.82
C TYR A 353 9.44 -8.10 -8.81
N ASP A 354 10.68 -7.69 -9.09
CA ASP A 354 11.01 -6.28 -9.29
C ASP A 354 10.27 -5.69 -10.50
N VAL A 355 10.22 -6.41 -11.64
CA VAL A 355 9.48 -5.95 -12.82
C VAL A 355 7.96 -5.98 -12.57
N PHE A 356 7.45 -7.02 -11.93
CA PHE A 356 6.06 -7.09 -11.48
C PHE A 356 5.67 -5.87 -10.66
N SER A 357 6.42 -5.57 -9.60
CA SER A 357 6.18 -4.43 -8.74
C SER A 357 6.22 -3.08 -9.50
N GLN A 358 7.15 -2.92 -10.46
CA GLN A 358 7.19 -1.72 -11.31
C GLN A 358 5.94 -1.58 -12.16
N MET A 359 5.47 -2.68 -12.76
CA MET A 359 4.28 -2.66 -13.62
C MET A 359 3.00 -2.47 -12.82
N PHE A 360 2.89 -3.08 -11.65
CA PHE A 360 1.74 -2.90 -10.78
C PHE A 360 1.63 -1.46 -10.29
N ALA A 361 2.71 -0.90 -9.75
CA ALA A 361 2.73 0.50 -9.31
C ALA A 361 2.33 1.48 -10.43
N ALA A 362 2.88 1.29 -11.64
CA ALA A 362 2.59 2.16 -12.78
C ALA A 362 1.24 1.87 -13.44
N GLY A 363 0.79 0.62 -13.43
CA GLY A 363 -0.45 0.19 -14.08
C GLY A 363 -1.69 0.57 -13.28
N PHE A 364 -1.65 0.42 -11.98
CA PHE A 364 -2.82 0.60 -11.10
C PHE A 364 -2.74 1.90 -10.29
N PHE A 365 -1.77 2.04 -9.39
CA PHE A 365 -1.71 3.17 -8.45
C PHE A 365 -1.46 4.50 -9.15
N GLN A 366 -0.52 4.55 -10.10
CA GLN A 366 -0.21 5.78 -10.83
C GLN A 366 -1.40 6.26 -11.64
N VAL A 367 -2.10 5.36 -12.33
CA VAL A 367 -3.26 5.72 -13.17
C VAL A 367 -4.38 6.33 -12.34
N GLN A 368 -4.67 5.76 -11.16
CA GLN A 368 -5.69 6.28 -10.25
C GLN A 368 -5.27 7.61 -9.62
N GLY A 369 -4.05 7.69 -9.08
CA GLY A 369 -3.53 8.94 -8.49
C GLY A 369 -3.54 10.08 -9.49
N GLU A 370 -3.08 9.86 -10.73
CA GLU A 370 -3.12 10.88 -11.79
C GLU A 370 -4.56 11.29 -12.14
N TRP A 371 -5.49 10.33 -12.20
CA TRP A 371 -6.90 10.65 -12.47
C TRP A 371 -7.52 11.45 -11.33
N CYS A 372 -7.33 11.04 -10.08
CA CYS A 372 -7.84 11.75 -8.89
C CYS A 372 -7.27 13.18 -8.82
N ALA A 373 -5.96 13.34 -9.00
CA ALA A 373 -5.31 14.66 -9.01
C ALA A 373 -5.86 15.56 -10.14
N ALA A 374 -6.12 15.01 -11.33
CA ALA A 374 -6.71 15.77 -12.45
C ALA A 374 -8.14 16.23 -12.17
N HIS A 375 -8.86 15.56 -11.27
CA HIS A 375 -10.25 15.89 -10.90
C HIS A 375 -10.36 16.61 -9.55
N GLY A 376 -9.23 17.00 -8.92
CA GLY A 376 -9.18 17.78 -7.69
C GLY A 376 -9.62 17.03 -6.45
N VAL A 377 -9.56 15.68 -6.48
CA VAL A 377 -9.83 14.77 -5.37
C VAL A 377 -8.59 13.97 -5.03
N GLU A 378 -8.61 13.27 -3.91
CA GLU A 378 -7.50 12.46 -3.43
C GLU A 378 -7.74 10.97 -3.68
N TYR A 379 -6.66 10.21 -3.80
CA TYR A 379 -6.66 8.77 -3.80
C TYR A 379 -6.07 8.27 -2.48
N GLN A 380 -6.84 7.46 -1.74
CA GLN A 380 -6.35 6.72 -0.58
C GLN A 380 -6.52 5.22 -0.83
N VAL A 381 -5.58 4.43 -0.36
CA VAL A 381 -5.59 2.97 -0.49
C VAL A 381 -4.71 2.34 0.58
N HIS A 382 -5.16 1.21 1.10
CA HIS A 382 -4.33 0.27 1.85
C HIS A 382 -4.19 -1.04 1.07
N LEU A 383 -3.21 -1.86 1.44
CA LEU A 383 -2.94 -3.15 0.84
C LEU A 383 -3.50 -4.30 1.71
N ASN A 384 -3.06 -5.52 1.49
CA ASN A 384 -3.61 -6.69 2.18
C ASN A 384 -2.64 -7.33 3.18
N HIS A 385 -1.34 -7.04 3.10
CA HIS A 385 -0.31 -7.77 3.86
C HIS A 385 0.74 -6.84 4.47
N GLU A 386 0.38 -5.62 4.90
CA GLU A 386 1.34 -4.64 5.41
C GLU A 386 2.07 -5.11 6.67
N GLU A 387 1.48 -6.00 7.46
CA GLU A 387 2.09 -6.60 8.64
C GLU A 387 2.92 -7.86 8.33
N MET A 388 2.94 -8.31 7.05
CA MET A 388 3.59 -9.54 6.59
C MET A 388 4.45 -9.31 5.34
N GLU A 389 5.58 -8.65 5.48
CA GLU A 389 6.43 -8.18 4.39
C GLU A 389 6.77 -9.26 3.34
N MET A 390 7.02 -10.51 3.79
CA MET A 390 7.29 -11.63 2.90
C MET A 390 6.10 -12.03 2.03
N GLN A 391 4.88 -11.71 2.43
CA GLN A 391 3.67 -11.91 1.62
C GLN A 391 3.41 -10.70 0.74
N LEU A 392 3.50 -9.48 1.30
CA LEU A 392 3.35 -8.23 0.60
C LEU A 392 4.20 -8.18 -0.68
N VAL A 393 5.50 -8.50 -0.60
CA VAL A 393 6.38 -8.47 -1.78
C VAL A 393 6.02 -9.48 -2.88
N ARG A 394 5.15 -10.43 -2.61
CA ARG A 394 4.69 -11.47 -3.55
C ARG A 394 3.36 -11.13 -4.20
N SER A 395 2.48 -10.47 -3.48
CA SER A 395 1.13 -10.14 -3.92
C SER A 395 0.95 -8.66 -4.28
N GLU A 396 1.67 -7.75 -3.63
CA GLU A 396 1.61 -6.31 -3.89
C GLU A 396 2.92 -5.73 -4.46
N GLY A 397 4.04 -6.45 -4.34
CA GLY A 397 5.32 -6.07 -4.94
C GLY A 397 6.21 -5.22 -4.04
N ASP A 398 5.96 -3.93 -3.86
CA ASP A 398 6.74 -3.05 -2.99
C ASP A 398 5.88 -1.89 -2.49
N PHE A 399 5.56 -1.90 -1.20
CA PHE A 399 4.69 -0.90 -0.57
C PHE A 399 5.11 0.55 -0.89
N MET A 400 6.40 0.86 -0.75
CA MET A 400 6.89 2.23 -0.95
C MET A 400 6.81 2.67 -2.42
N ARG A 401 6.89 1.73 -3.35
CA ARG A 401 6.77 1.99 -4.78
C ARG A 401 5.32 2.29 -5.16
N ASP A 402 4.38 1.51 -4.61
CA ASP A 402 2.96 1.67 -4.86
C ASP A 402 2.44 2.96 -4.24
N MET A 403 2.75 3.23 -2.99
CA MET A 403 2.33 4.42 -2.25
C MET A 403 2.96 5.72 -2.75
N LYS A 404 3.92 5.66 -3.66
CA LYS A 404 4.47 6.84 -4.35
C LYS A 404 3.39 7.65 -5.09
N TYR A 405 2.36 6.99 -5.55
CA TYR A 405 1.30 7.56 -6.37
C TYR A 405 -0.02 7.77 -5.61
N VAL A 406 0.01 7.62 -4.31
CA VAL A 406 -1.15 7.67 -3.42
C VAL A 406 -1.08 8.92 -2.55
N GLU A 407 -2.08 9.81 -2.64
CA GLU A 407 -2.08 11.06 -1.85
C GLU A 407 -2.28 10.81 -0.36
N VAL A 408 -3.01 9.76 0.00
CA VAL A 408 -3.22 9.38 1.40
C VAL A 408 -2.88 7.90 1.55
N PRO A 409 -1.57 7.56 1.69
CA PRO A 409 -1.13 6.19 1.91
C PRO A 409 -1.79 5.57 3.14
N GLY A 410 -2.17 4.29 3.05
CA GLY A 410 -2.90 3.61 4.10
C GLY A 410 -2.30 2.28 4.56
N ILE A 411 -2.79 1.81 5.69
CA ILE A 411 -2.61 0.44 6.18
C ILE A 411 -3.96 -0.12 6.64
N ASP A 412 -4.05 -1.42 6.71
CA ASP A 412 -5.13 -2.14 7.36
C ASP A 412 -4.76 -2.52 8.80
N ALA A 413 -5.70 -2.39 9.72
CA ALA A 413 -5.54 -2.78 11.13
C ALA A 413 -6.78 -3.56 11.58
N ILE A 414 -6.89 -4.79 11.09
CA ILE A 414 -8.02 -5.71 11.26
C ILE A 414 -7.60 -6.97 11.99
N TRP A 415 -8.49 -7.91 12.19
CA TRP A 415 -8.22 -9.25 12.75
C TRP A 415 -7.53 -9.26 14.12
N HIS A 416 -7.56 -8.19 14.90
CA HIS A 416 -6.84 -8.06 16.17
C HIS A 416 -5.30 -7.89 16.01
N GLN A 417 -4.87 -7.34 14.88
CA GLN A 417 -3.44 -7.09 14.61
C GLN A 417 -2.85 -6.07 15.59
N ILE A 418 -3.64 -5.08 16.01
CA ILE A 418 -3.25 -4.07 17.00
C ILE A 418 -4.13 -4.22 18.23
N TRP A 419 -3.52 -4.51 19.38
CA TRP A 419 -4.19 -4.67 20.67
C TRP A 419 -3.22 -4.40 21.83
N THR A 420 -3.73 -4.30 23.06
CA THR A 420 -2.92 -3.99 24.25
C THR A 420 -1.82 -5.01 24.57
N ASP A 421 -1.76 -6.11 23.89
CA ASP A 421 -0.83 -7.23 24.06
C ASP A 421 -0.07 -7.58 22.77
N THR A 422 -0.20 -6.79 21.70
CA THR A 422 0.55 -6.93 20.45
C THR A 422 1.68 -5.92 20.37
N ILE A 423 2.64 -6.16 19.49
CA ILE A 423 3.63 -5.19 19.05
C ILE A 423 3.44 -5.06 17.54
N ALA A 424 3.15 -3.85 17.09
CA ALA A 424 2.92 -3.58 15.68
C ALA A 424 3.54 -2.21 15.34
N ASP A 425 4.58 -2.19 14.50
CA ASP A 425 5.18 -0.95 14.01
C ASP A 425 4.90 -0.72 12.52
N TYR A 426 4.29 -1.68 11.82
CA TYR A 426 3.93 -1.59 10.40
C TYR A 426 3.06 -0.37 10.01
N PRO A 427 2.24 0.28 10.89
CA PRO A 427 1.57 1.52 10.52
C PRO A 427 2.51 2.64 10.07
N ARG A 428 3.80 2.55 10.43
CA ARG A 428 4.85 3.47 9.94
C ARG A 428 5.11 3.38 8.43
N LEU A 429 4.74 2.28 7.78
CA LEU A 429 4.82 2.17 6.33
C LEU A 429 4.03 3.29 5.65
N ALA A 430 2.75 3.45 6.01
CA ALA A 430 1.88 4.47 5.43
C ALA A 430 2.36 5.89 5.75
N SER A 431 2.69 6.17 7.01
CA SER A 431 3.16 7.49 7.42
C SER A 431 4.50 7.85 6.77
N SER A 432 5.42 6.89 6.65
CA SER A 432 6.71 7.08 5.99
C SER A 432 6.55 7.38 4.50
N ALA A 433 5.66 6.66 3.80
CA ALA A 433 5.35 6.95 2.40
C ALA A 433 4.80 8.39 2.24
N ALA A 434 3.83 8.78 3.08
CA ALA A 434 3.31 10.16 3.09
C ALA A 434 4.44 11.19 3.31
N HIS A 435 5.33 10.93 4.27
CA HIS A 435 6.46 11.81 4.59
C HIS A 435 7.46 11.93 3.43
N ILE A 436 7.79 10.83 2.77
CA ILE A 436 8.75 10.79 1.65
C ILE A 436 8.20 11.56 0.46
N TYR A 437 6.94 11.33 0.09
CA TYR A 437 6.34 11.88 -1.12
C TYR A 437 5.62 13.22 -0.91
N GLY A 438 5.65 13.78 0.31
CA GLY A 438 5.23 15.15 0.61
C GLY A 438 3.74 15.30 0.91
N HIS A 439 3.08 14.22 1.30
CA HIS A 439 1.69 14.22 1.71
C HIS A 439 1.53 14.47 3.21
N PRO A 440 0.53 15.28 3.63
CA PRO A 440 0.33 15.61 5.04
C PRO A 440 -0.37 14.52 5.83
N ARG A 441 -1.07 13.59 5.16
CA ARG A 441 -1.92 12.59 5.79
C ARG A 441 -1.56 11.18 5.36
N SER A 442 -1.78 10.24 6.25
CA SER A 442 -1.81 8.81 6.05
C SER A 442 -3.02 8.24 6.79
N PHE A 443 -3.61 7.17 6.29
CA PHE A 443 -4.83 6.65 6.88
C PHE A 443 -4.71 5.19 7.36
N THR A 444 -5.72 4.75 8.09
CA THR A 444 -5.91 3.36 8.47
C THR A 444 -7.37 2.95 8.30
N GLU A 445 -7.62 1.75 7.75
CA GLU A 445 -8.83 1.01 8.05
C GLU A 445 -8.65 0.32 9.40
N SER A 446 -9.52 0.56 10.37
CA SER A 446 -9.40 -0.02 11.71
C SER A 446 -10.62 -0.83 12.10
N PHE A 447 -10.39 -1.87 12.91
CA PHE A 447 -11.41 -2.69 13.59
C PHE A 447 -12.18 -3.65 12.68
N GLY A 448 -11.82 -3.82 11.41
CA GLY A 448 -12.40 -4.87 10.57
C GLY A 448 -12.21 -6.25 11.21
N ALA A 449 -13.27 -7.05 11.26
CA ALA A 449 -13.26 -8.42 11.77
C ALA A 449 -12.69 -8.65 13.19
N TYR A 450 -12.53 -7.61 14.01
CA TYR A 450 -12.06 -7.73 15.40
C TYR A 450 -12.97 -8.64 16.23
N ARG A 451 -12.36 -9.57 16.96
CA ARG A 451 -13.07 -10.50 17.88
C ARG A 451 -12.25 -10.72 19.14
N PRO A 452 -12.73 -10.29 20.34
CA PRO A 452 -13.98 -9.56 20.56
C PRO A 452 -13.97 -8.18 19.90
N ALA A 453 -15.16 -7.61 19.62
CA ALA A 453 -15.25 -6.22 19.20
C ALA A 453 -14.68 -5.31 20.30
N PRO A 454 -13.91 -4.26 19.97
CA PRO A 454 -13.30 -3.39 20.96
C PRO A 454 -14.38 -2.62 21.75
N ASP A 455 -14.14 -2.40 23.02
CA ASP A 455 -14.83 -1.38 23.80
C ASP A 455 -14.21 0.01 23.55
N LEU A 456 -14.74 1.04 24.20
CA LEU A 456 -14.25 2.42 24.03
C LEU A 456 -12.78 2.59 24.44
N GLY A 457 -12.34 1.90 25.49
CA GLY A 457 -10.96 1.98 25.98
C GLY A 457 -9.97 1.35 25.02
N VAL A 458 -10.30 0.17 24.52
CA VAL A 458 -9.49 -0.54 23.53
C VAL A 458 -9.50 0.21 22.19
N ALA A 459 -10.66 0.75 21.76
CA ALA A 459 -10.72 1.57 20.56
C ALA A 459 -9.79 2.79 20.65
N ARG A 460 -9.77 3.48 21.80
CA ARG A 460 -8.83 4.58 22.05
C ARG A 460 -7.37 4.12 22.02
N TYR A 461 -7.05 2.96 22.60
CA TYR A 461 -5.71 2.38 22.55
C TYR A 461 -5.25 2.14 21.12
N VAL A 462 -6.04 1.39 20.34
CA VAL A 462 -5.72 1.02 18.95
C VAL A 462 -5.51 2.26 18.08
N LEU A 463 -6.31 3.31 18.24
CA LEU A 463 -6.16 4.55 17.51
C LEU A 463 -4.91 5.34 17.95
N ASN A 464 -4.63 5.43 19.25
CA ASN A 464 -3.44 6.13 19.76
C ASN A 464 -2.15 5.45 19.32
N GLU A 465 -2.14 4.11 19.30
CA GLU A 465 -1.02 3.29 18.87
C GLU A 465 -0.64 3.61 17.42
N GLN A 466 -1.63 3.72 16.53
CA GLN A 466 -1.41 4.07 15.14
C GLN A 466 -1.02 5.55 14.97
N ILE A 467 -1.63 6.46 15.72
CA ILE A 467 -1.32 7.90 15.63
C ILE A 467 0.11 8.21 16.07
N VAL A 468 0.64 7.53 17.10
CA VAL A 468 2.04 7.70 17.51
C VAL A 468 3.03 7.11 16.49
N ARG A 469 2.55 6.32 15.54
CA ARG A 469 3.27 5.82 14.36
C ARG A 469 3.00 6.64 13.10
N GLY A 470 2.22 7.73 13.22
CA GLY A 470 2.05 8.74 12.19
C GLY A 470 0.79 8.64 11.37
N ILE A 471 -0.15 7.77 11.69
CA ILE A 471 -1.48 7.76 11.09
C ILE A 471 -2.23 9.03 11.50
N THR A 472 -2.78 9.74 10.54
CA THR A 472 -3.42 11.04 10.76
C THR A 472 -4.83 11.14 10.18
N LEU A 473 -5.34 10.06 9.62
CA LEU A 473 -6.72 9.91 9.22
C LEU A 473 -7.16 8.48 9.59
N THR A 474 -8.27 8.35 10.30
CA THR A 474 -8.72 7.06 10.78
C THR A 474 -10.08 6.73 10.20
N GLU A 475 -10.14 5.65 9.42
CA GLU A 475 -11.38 5.00 9.07
C GLU A 475 -11.62 3.89 10.08
N GLY A 476 -12.78 3.85 10.69
CA GLY A 476 -13.05 2.86 11.69
C GLY A 476 -14.50 2.43 11.74
N MET A 477 -14.74 1.20 12.16
CA MET A 477 -16.02 0.57 12.43
C MET A 477 -17.16 0.93 11.46
N SER A 478 -17.63 -0.05 10.71
CA SER A 478 -18.73 0.14 9.78
C SER A 478 -20.07 0.30 10.50
N TYR A 479 -20.90 1.21 9.99
CA TYR A 479 -22.32 1.22 10.24
C TYR A 479 -23.09 1.19 8.91
N GLY A 480 -24.30 0.67 8.87
CA GLY A 480 -24.99 0.44 7.62
C GLY A 480 -26.24 1.27 7.44
N ALA A 481 -26.44 1.83 6.23
CA ALA A 481 -27.74 2.25 5.77
C ALA A 481 -28.57 0.99 5.52
N SER A 482 -29.60 0.77 6.30
CA SER A 482 -30.50 -0.35 6.09
C SER A 482 -31.87 -0.04 6.67
N SER A 483 -32.89 -0.25 5.89
CA SER A 483 -34.29 -0.28 6.36
C SER A 483 -34.65 -1.63 7.00
N GLY A 484 -33.78 -2.61 6.96
CA GLY A 484 -33.99 -3.97 7.49
C GLY A 484 -32.79 -4.49 8.30
N PRO A 485 -32.95 -5.61 9.00
CA PRO A 485 -31.84 -6.24 9.70
C PRO A 485 -30.75 -6.66 8.71
N MET A 486 -29.50 -6.29 8.97
CA MET A 486 -28.35 -6.88 8.28
C MET A 486 -28.24 -8.33 8.71
N GLY A 487 -28.81 -9.23 7.91
CA GLY A 487 -28.58 -10.67 8.07
C GLY A 487 -27.20 -11.05 7.54
N PRO A 488 -26.57 -12.09 8.09
CA PRO A 488 -25.48 -12.75 7.36
C PRO A 488 -25.99 -13.16 5.97
N PRO A 489 -25.12 -13.34 4.97
CA PRO A 489 -25.53 -13.93 3.71
C PRO A 489 -26.29 -15.22 4.03
N PRO A 490 -27.35 -15.56 3.26
CA PRO A 490 -28.13 -16.73 3.55
C PRO A 490 -27.17 -17.91 3.69
N ALA A 491 -27.06 -18.43 4.91
CA ALA A 491 -26.34 -19.68 5.14
C ALA A 491 -26.96 -20.71 4.19
N VAL A 492 -26.10 -21.56 3.65
CA VAL A 492 -26.50 -22.71 2.85
C VAL A 492 -27.84 -23.24 3.36
N ALA A 493 -28.79 -23.36 2.48
CA ALA A 493 -30.19 -23.74 2.80
C ALA A 493 -30.19 -24.94 3.74
N GLY A 494 -30.69 -24.77 4.97
CA GLY A 494 -30.84 -25.82 5.96
C GLY A 494 -30.37 -25.50 7.38
N ALA A 495 -29.69 -24.43 7.66
CA ALA A 495 -29.28 -24.05 9.02
C ALA A 495 -30.22 -22.96 9.59
N ALA A 496 -31.27 -23.41 10.26
CA ALA A 496 -32.16 -22.57 11.04
C ALA A 496 -31.50 -22.18 12.38
N THR A 497 -30.61 -21.20 12.36
CA THR A 497 -30.31 -20.42 13.55
C THR A 497 -30.59 -18.95 13.21
N ALA A 498 -31.66 -18.41 13.77
CA ALA A 498 -31.95 -17.00 13.70
C ALA A 498 -30.80 -16.23 14.37
N VAL A 499 -29.88 -15.73 13.57
CA VAL A 499 -28.87 -14.78 14.06
C VAL A 499 -29.63 -13.49 14.36
N PRO A 500 -29.58 -12.96 15.60
CA PRO A 500 -30.25 -11.73 15.92
C PRO A 500 -29.79 -10.61 14.97
N PRO A 501 -30.69 -9.68 14.57
CA PRO A 501 -30.31 -8.57 13.69
C PRO A 501 -29.16 -7.80 14.32
N ARG A 502 -28.09 -7.56 13.54
CA ARG A 502 -26.98 -6.75 14.01
C ARG A 502 -27.48 -5.33 14.32
N PRO A 503 -27.05 -4.72 15.43
CA PRO A 503 -27.37 -3.32 15.66
C PRO A 503 -26.86 -2.47 14.49
N ARG A 504 -27.56 -1.42 14.13
CA ARG A 504 -27.15 -0.49 13.07
C ARG A 504 -25.83 0.22 13.38
N VAL A 505 -25.58 0.40 14.67
CA VAL A 505 -24.38 1.04 15.21
C VAL A 505 -23.63 -0.02 16.03
N PRO A 506 -22.33 -0.23 15.79
CA PRO A 506 -21.51 -1.12 16.61
C PRO A 506 -21.58 -0.75 18.10
N ALA A 507 -21.40 -1.73 18.98
CA ALA A 507 -21.54 -1.53 20.42
C ALA A 507 -20.63 -0.42 20.97
N ALA A 508 -19.39 -0.31 20.47
CA ALA A 508 -18.46 0.74 20.87
C ALA A 508 -18.97 2.14 20.47
N MET A 509 -19.54 2.30 19.28
CA MET A 509 -20.13 3.56 18.84
C MET A 509 -21.42 3.92 19.61
N ALA A 510 -22.08 2.94 20.24
CA ALA A 510 -23.22 3.18 21.11
C ALA A 510 -22.84 3.67 22.50
N ASP A 511 -21.56 3.61 22.88
CA ASP A 511 -21.07 4.14 24.15
C ASP A 511 -21.24 5.68 24.19
N PRO A 512 -21.79 6.25 25.28
CA PRO A 512 -21.95 7.70 25.42
C PRO A 512 -20.66 8.50 25.30
N GLY A 513 -19.50 7.89 25.55
CA GLY A 513 -18.17 8.50 25.41
C GLY A 513 -17.64 8.54 23.98
N TRP A 514 -18.28 7.85 23.03
CA TRP A 514 -17.79 7.78 21.66
C TRP A 514 -17.64 9.14 20.96
N PRO A 515 -18.59 10.07 21.01
CA PRO A 515 -18.41 11.39 20.38
C PRO A 515 -17.21 12.16 20.95
N ALA A 516 -16.96 12.04 22.26
CA ALA A 516 -15.80 12.67 22.89
C ALA A 516 -14.48 12.02 22.44
N LEU A 517 -14.48 10.71 22.21
CA LEU A 517 -13.33 10.01 21.60
C LEU A 517 -13.08 10.51 20.17
N MET A 518 -14.12 10.67 19.35
CA MET A 518 -13.97 11.20 17.99
C MET A 518 -13.42 12.62 17.96
N ASP A 519 -13.86 13.48 18.86
CA ASP A 519 -13.32 14.82 19.02
C ASP A 519 -11.85 14.81 19.47
N TYR A 520 -11.50 13.93 20.40
CA TYR A 520 -10.12 13.69 20.84
C TYR A 520 -9.23 13.26 19.67
N ILE A 521 -9.64 12.26 18.92
CA ILE A 521 -8.89 11.74 17.76
C ILE A 521 -8.74 12.84 16.69
N ARG A 522 -9.80 13.57 16.36
CA ARG A 522 -9.75 14.65 15.36
C ARG A 522 -8.75 15.73 15.74
N ARG A 523 -8.68 16.14 17.01
CA ARG A 523 -7.70 17.13 17.44
C ARG A 523 -6.28 16.58 17.35
N LEU A 524 -6.08 15.35 17.76
CA LEU A 524 -4.76 14.72 17.76
C LEU A 524 -4.24 14.51 16.31
N THR A 525 -5.05 13.93 15.44
CA THR A 525 -4.70 13.71 14.04
C THR A 525 -4.48 15.03 13.29
N TYR A 526 -5.28 16.05 13.56
CA TYR A 526 -5.08 17.38 12.96
C TYR A 526 -3.70 17.94 13.29
N VAL A 527 -3.30 17.96 14.56
CA VAL A 527 -1.98 18.48 14.96
C VAL A 527 -0.86 17.63 14.36
N MET A 528 -1.02 16.31 14.36
CA MET A 528 -0.02 15.41 13.80
C MET A 528 0.06 15.44 12.26
N ALA A 529 -0.94 15.98 11.57
CA ALA A 529 -0.88 16.28 10.13
C ALA A 529 -0.21 17.63 9.83
N MET A 530 -0.05 18.52 10.82
CA MET A 530 0.55 19.83 10.63
C MET A 530 2.09 19.79 10.72
N GLY A 531 2.72 20.71 10.01
CA GLY A 531 4.18 20.79 9.95
C GLY A 531 4.77 19.63 9.15
N ARG A 532 6.08 19.48 9.25
CA ARG A 532 6.82 18.37 8.62
C ARG A 532 7.23 17.31 9.65
N PRO A 533 7.49 16.08 9.22
CA PRO A 533 8.03 15.04 10.11
C PRO A 533 9.30 15.50 10.83
N GLY A 534 9.50 14.97 12.01
CA GLY A 534 10.68 15.25 12.81
C GLY A 534 11.74 14.16 12.78
N ALA A 535 11.48 12.97 12.22
CA ALA A 535 12.40 11.85 12.18
C ALA A 535 13.73 12.22 11.51
N GLU A 536 14.86 11.89 12.13
CA GLU A 536 16.22 12.08 11.57
C GLU A 536 16.87 10.74 11.18
N VAL A 537 16.22 9.64 11.52
CA VAL A 537 16.63 8.27 11.20
C VAL A 537 15.73 7.71 10.10
N ALA A 538 16.35 7.07 9.12
CA ALA A 538 15.69 6.29 8.09
C ALA A 538 16.03 4.81 8.27
N LEU A 539 15.03 3.94 8.29
CA LEU A 539 15.17 2.49 8.30
C LEU A 539 14.91 1.96 6.89
N TYR A 540 15.79 1.13 6.36
CA TYR A 540 15.69 0.59 5.01
C TYR A 540 14.79 -0.66 4.98
N LEU A 541 13.76 -0.64 4.11
CA LEU A 541 12.89 -1.78 3.80
C LEU A 541 13.60 -2.71 2.81
N PRO A 542 13.85 -3.99 3.14
CA PRO A 542 14.70 -4.88 2.37
C PRO A 542 14.02 -5.59 1.19
N SER A 543 13.11 -4.95 0.45
CA SER A 543 12.26 -5.57 -0.59
C SER A 543 13.03 -6.47 -1.56
N SER A 544 14.22 -6.04 -2.06
CA SER A 544 15.04 -6.85 -2.95
C SER A 544 15.55 -8.15 -2.32
N SER A 545 15.81 -8.15 -1.01
CA SER A 545 16.19 -9.35 -0.25
C SER A 545 14.97 -10.28 -0.04
N LEU A 546 13.80 -9.68 0.19
CA LEU A 546 12.55 -10.43 0.35
C LEU A 546 12.13 -11.11 -0.97
N TRP A 547 12.32 -10.47 -2.12
CA TRP A 547 12.12 -11.11 -3.43
C TRP A 547 13.03 -12.31 -3.66
N LEU A 548 14.27 -12.28 -3.13
CA LEU A 548 15.16 -13.46 -3.08
C LEU A 548 14.66 -14.57 -2.15
N GLY A 549 13.65 -14.28 -1.31
CA GLY A 549 13.13 -15.22 -0.31
C GLY A 549 13.94 -15.24 0.99
N ASP A 550 14.66 -14.17 1.30
CA ASP A 550 15.51 -14.08 2.48
C ASP A 550 14.72 -13.70 3.74
N ALA A 551 14.15 -14.70 4.40
CA ALA A 551 13.41 -14.52 5.65
C ALA A 551 14.23 -13.91 6.80
N ALA A 552 15.58 -14.01 6.76
CA ALA A 552 16.41 -13.38 7.77
C ALA A 552 16.42 -11.85 7.64
N SER A 553 16.27 -11.31 6.43
CA SER A 553 16.09 -9.87 6.21
C SER A 553 14.75 -9.37 6.78
N ASP A 554 13.68 -10.14 6.64
CA ASP A 554 12.36 -9.83 7.20
C ASP A 554 12.41 -9.75 8.74
N VAL A 555 12.88 -10.81 9.39
CA VAL A 555 13.03 -10.85 10.86
C VAL A 555 13.89 -9.70 11.38
N ALA A 556 15.00 -9.39 10.71
CA ALA A 556 15.88 -8.32 11.12
C ALA A 556 15.25 -6.94 10.95
N TYR A 557 14.48 -6.74 9.88
CA TYR A 557 13.75 -5.49 9.61
C TYR A 557 12.72 -5.23 10.72
N VAL A 558 11.78 -6.15 10.95
CA VAL A 558 10.73 -6.02 11.99
C VAL A 558 11.34 -5.87 13.40
N SER A 559 12.43 -6.59 13.70
CA SER A 559 13.11 -6.45 14.99
C SER A 559 13.82 -5.09 15.14
N THR A 560 14.28 -4.49 14.04
CA THR A 560 14.91 -3.17 14.07
C THR A 560 13.88 -2.07 14.27
N GLU A 561 12.70 -2.16 13.63
CA GLU A 561 11.56 -1.25 13.90
C GLU A 561 11.23 -1.21 15.38
N ARG A 562 10.99 -2.38 15.96
CA ARG A 562 10.71 -2.51 17.39
C ARG A 562 11.80 -1.93 18.27
N MET A 563 13.07 -2.22 18.01
CA MET A 563 14.19 -1.68 18.78
C MET A 563 14.19 -0.16 18.75
N LEU A 564 13.98 0.47 17.59
CA LEU A 564 13.96 1.93 17.48
C LEU A 564 12.79 2.53 18.26
N ALA A 565 11.60 1.96 18.12
CA ALA A 565 10.40 2.40 18.82
C ALA A 565 10.53 2.27 20.35
N GLU A 566 11.03 1.14 20.86
CA GLU A 566 11.24 0.89 22.29
C GLU A 566 12.35 1.77 22.90
N GLN A 567 13.22 2.38 22.08
CA GLN A 567 14.24 3.32 22.50
C GLN A 567 13.89 4.79 22.24
N GLN A 568 12.65 5.12 21.97
CA GLN A 568 12.15 6.47 21.67
C GLN A 568 12.91 7.16 20.53
N ILE A 569 13.39 6.40 19.57
CA ILE A 569 14.01 6.92 18.34
C ILE A 569 12.91 7.01 17.28
N ASP A 570 12.52 8.23 16.94
CA ASP A 570 11.57 8.49 15.85
C ASP A 570 12.25 8.26 14.50
N PHE A 571 11.61 7.47 13.61
CA PHE A 571 12.15 7.08 12.32
C PHE A 571 11.08 6.99 11.24
N ASP A 572 11.52 7.12 9.99
CA ASP A 572 10.72 6.78 8.80
C ASP A 572 11.33 5.56 8.11
N ILE A 573 10.50 4.80 7.41
CA ILE A 573 10.90 3.66 6.59
C ILE A 573 11.18 4.17 5.18
N ILE A 574 12.29 3.76 4.55
CA ILE A 574 12.64 4.13 3.18
C ILE A 574 12.78 2.89 2.31
N GLY A 575 12.10 2.88 1.16
CA GLY A 575 12.22 1.82 0.15
C GLY A 575 13.39 2.02 -0.80
N LEU A 576 13.60 1.02 -1.64
CA LEU A 576 14.70 0.98 -2.62
C LEU A 576 14.68 2.19 -3.59
N ASN A 577 13.50 2.59 -4.11
CA ASN A 577 13.40 3.73 -5.02
C ASN A 577 13.68 5.05 -4.29
N ALA A 578 13.21 5.19 -3.05
CA ALA A 578 13.50 6.36 -2.23
C ALA A 578 15.01 6.54 -2.07
N LEU A 579 15.72 5.47 -1.69
CA LEU A 579 17.17 5.50 -1.52
C LEU A 579 17.91 5.68 -2.86
N ALA A 580 17.47 5.01 -3.93
CA ALA A 580 18.16 5.06 -5.21
C ALA A 580 17.96 6.40 -5.96
N THR A 581 16.77 7.03 -5.88
CA THR A 581 16.40 8.15 -6.75
C THR A 581 15.64 9.29 -6.07
N ASP A 582 14.59 8.97 -5.28
CA ASP A 582 13.55 9.94 -4.94
C ASP A 582 13.98 10.93 -3.84
N LEU A 583 14.80 10.49 -2.87
CA LEU A 583 15.36 11.37 -1.85
C LEU A 583 16.41 12.32 -2.46
N LYS A 584 16.27 13.60 -2.18
CA LYS A 584 17.25 14.60 -2.59
C LYS A 584 18.51 14.46 -1.75
N ALA A 585 19.64 14.12 -2.39
CA ALA A 585 20.92 13.98 -1.72
C ALA A 585 21.56 15.34 -1.48
N GLY A 586 22.05 15.56 -0.26
CA GLY A 586 22.88 16.69 0.15
C GLY A 586 24.08 16.22 0.99
N PRO A 587 25.01 17.12 1.36
CA PRO A 587 26.13 16.74 2.23
C PRO A 587 25.64 16.21 3.57
N GLY A 588 25.76 14.90 3.79
CA GLY A 588 25.36 14.21 5.03
C GLY A 588 23.86 14.24 5.34
N VAL A 589 23.01 14.48 4.33
CA VAL A 589 21.55 14.46 4.48
C VAL A 589 20.88 13.85 3.26
N PHE A 590 19.79 13.13 3.50
CA PHE A 590 18.78 12.83 2.51
C PHE A 590 17.51 13.62 2.86
N GLU A 591 16.99 14.38 1.90
CA GLU A 591 15.82 15.24 2.08
C GLU A 591 14.62 14.67 1.32
N THR A 592 13.48 14.55 1.99
CA THR A 592 12.21 14.10 1.44
C THR A 592 11.49 15.22 0.70
N MET A 593 10.41 14.90 -0.04
CA MET A 593 9.56 15.91 -0.68
C MET A 593 8.83 16.78 0.36
N SER A 594 8.56 16.25 1.57
CA SER A 594 8.04 17.02 2.70
C SER A 594 9.07 17.99 3.32
N GLY A 595 10.32 17.94 2.87
CA GLY A 595 11.42 18.74 3.42
C GLY A 595 12.00 18.20 4.73
N ASN A 596 11.65 16.96 5.13
CA ASN A 596 12.32 16.28 6.23
C ASN A 596 13.75 15.87 5.84
N LYS A 597 14.63 15.73 6.82
CA LYS A 597 16.06 15.47 6.59
C LYS A 597 16.58 14.33 7.43
N TYR A 598 16.85 13.20 6.78
CA TYR A 598 17.53 12.08 7.43
C TYR A 598 19.02 12.33 7.52
N ARG A 599 19.61 12.05 8.67
CA ARG A 599 21.04 12.13 8.99
C ARG A 599 21.65 10.79 9.31
N VAL A 600 20.82 9.81 9.56
CA VAL A 600 21.17 8.41 9.85
C VAL A 600 20.36 7.51 8.93
N VAL A 601 21.01 6.53 8.33
CA VAL A 601 20.37 5.43 7.60
C VAL A 601 20.79 4.12 8.26
N ILE A 602 19.80 3.33 8.67
CA ILE A 602 19.99 1.99 9.23
C ILE A 602 19.54 0.96 8.20
N LEU A 603 20.44 0.05 7.86
CA LEU A 603 20.16 -1.08 6.98
C LEU A 603 20.21 -2.35 7.84
N PRO A 604 19.03 -3.00 8.07
CA PRO A 604 19.00 -4.30 8.75
C PRO A 604 19.66 -5.37 7.88
N SER A 605 19.74 -6.60 8.35
CA SER A 605 20.32 -7.71 7.56
C SER A 605 19.83 -7.71 6.12
N LEU A 606 20.72 -7.68 5.15
CA LEU A 606 20.40 -7.67 3.72
C LEU A 606 21.08 -8.83 2.99
N ALA A 607 20.41 -9.40 1.99
CA ALA A 607 21.01 -10.33 1.04
C ALA A 607 21.63 -9.59 -0.15
N VAL A 608 21.00 -8.49 -0.59
CA VAL A 608 21.41 -7.74 -1.77
C VAL A 608 21.19 -6.24 -1.59
N LEU A 609 22.08 -5.43 -2.20
CA LEU A 609 21.93 -3.98 -2.33
C LEU A 609 22.38 -3.59 -3.75
N SER A 610 21.79 -2.58 -4.37
CA SER A 610 22.21 -2.14 -5.69
C SER A 610 23.46 -1.24 -5.66
N GLU A 611 24.23 -1.22 -6.74
CA GLU A 611 25.39 -0.31 -6.87
C GLU A 611 24.96 1.17 -6.77
N VAL A 612 23.77 1.53 -7.22
CA VAL A 612 23.25 2.89 -7.14
C VAL A 612 23.00 3.28 -5.68
N GLU A 613 22.32 2.42 -4.92
CA GLU A 613 22.05 2.65 -3.49
C GLU A 613 23.37 2.71 -2.69
N LEU A 614 24.27 1.77 -2.95
CA LEU A 614 25.59 1.73 -2.32
C LEU A 614 26.40 3.02 -2.58
N ALA A 615 26.41 3.51 -3.83
CA ALA A 615 27.10 4.73 -4.21
C ALA A 615 26.48 5.96 -3.51
N ARG A 616 25.16 6.04 -3.41
CA ARG A 616 24.46 7.13 -2.72
C ARG A 616 24.71 7.13 -1.22
N LEU A 617 24.70 5.95 -0.58
CA LEU A 617 25.03 5.80 0.84
C LEU A 617 26.47 6.20 1.11
N ARG A 618 27.40 5.81 0.24
CA ARG A 618 28.82 6.21 0.35
C ARG A 618 28.99 7.73 0.23
N ALA A 619 28.29 8.36 -0.71
CA ALA A 619 28.32 9.82 -0.88
C ALA A 619 27.69 10.53 0.33
N PHE A 620 26.59 10.01 0.86
CA PHE A 620 25.94 10.50 2.07
C PHE A 620 26.90 10.42 3.28
N ALA A 621 27.55 9.29 3.50
CA ALA A 621 28.52 9.11 4.58
C ALA A 621 29.74 10.05 4.42
N LYS A 622 30.28 10.20 3.19
CA LYS A 622 31.35 11.15 2.89
C LYS A 622 30.97 12.59 3.23
N GLY A 623 29.69 12.94 3.09
CA GLY A 623 29.14 14.24 3.47
C GLY A 623 28.91 14.43 4.97
N GLY A 624 29.17 13.43 5.81
CA GLY A 624 29.00 13.47 7.27
C GLY A 624 27.73 12.77 7.79
N GLY A 625 26.90 12.21 6.92
CA GLY A 625 25.80 11.35 7.29
C GLY A 625 26.28 10.04 7.94
N LYS A 626 25.43 9.38 8.69
CA LYS A 626 25.76 8.14 9.39
C LYS A 626 25.01 6.96 8.78
N VAL A 627 25.75 5.89 8.51
CA VAL A 627 25.17 4.64 7.97
C VAL A 627 25.53 3.50 8.90
N LEU A 628 24.53 2.71 9.28
CA LEU A 628 24.71 1.50 10.10
C LEU A 628 24.18 0.28 9.33
N PHE A 629 25.06 -0.67 9.04
CA PHE A 629 24.67 -2.03 8.67
C PHE A 629 24.57 -2.87 9.94
N LEU A 630 23.38 -3.46 10.16
CA LEU A 630 23.05 -4.16 11.37
C LEU A 630 22.74 -5.63 11.09
N GLY A 631 23.39 -6.53 11.82
CA GLY A 631 23.16 -7.98 11.76
C GLY A 631 23.90 -8.66 10.62
N ARG A 632 23.80 -8.20 9.37
CA ARG A 632 24.50 -8.74 8.21
C ARG A 632 24.65 -7.68 7.13
N THR A 633 25.84 -7.57 6.54
CA THR A 633 26.03 -6.79 5.30
C THR A 633 25.50 -7.57 4.10
N PRO A 634 25.10 -6.89 3.00
CA PRO A 634 24.72 -7.57 1.75
C PRO A 634 25.80 -8.52 1.26
N ALA A 635 25.40 -9.71 0.85
CA ALA A 635 26.29 -10.68 0.20
C ALA A 635 26.47 -10.39 -1.30
N LEU A 636 25.48 -9.69 -1.89
CA LEU A 636 25.42 -9.39 -3.31
C LEU A 636 25.30 -7.89 -3.55
N ILE A 637 26.01 -7.39 -4.57
CA ILE A 637 25.82 -6.04 -5.10
C ILE A 637 25.28 -6.17 -6.53
N SER A 638 24.03 -5.79 -6.73
CA SER A 638 23.39 -5.84 -8.06
C SER A 638 23.73 -4.59 -8.86
N ARG A 639 23.91 -4.76 -10.16
CA ARG A 639 24.10 -3.66 -11.12
C ARG A 639 22.75 -3.29 -11.72
N LYS A 640 22.47 -3.79 -12.91
CA LYS A 640 21.18 -3.63 -13.59
C LYS A 640 20.17 -4.68 -13.12
N THR A 641 20.65 -5.87 -12.79
CA THR A 641 19.85 -7.04 -12.42
C THR A 641 20.41 -7.70 -11.16
N ILE A 642 19.59 -8.47 -10.47
CA ILE A 642 20.08 -9.36 -9.41
C ILE A 642 20.76 -10.59 -10.04
N MET A 643 20.37 -10.95 -11.27
CA MET A 643 21.00 -12.04 -12.03
C MET A 643 22.50 -11.80 -12.22
N ASP A 644 22.94 -10.59 -12.51
CA ASP A 644 24.34 -10.22 -12.75
C ASP A 644 25.05 -9.66 -11.51
N ALA A 645 24.46 -9.82 -10.33
CA ALA A 645 25.03 -9.32 -9.10
C ALA A 645 26.40 -9.96 -8.81
N ARG A 646 27.37 -9.12 -8.47
CA ARG A 646 28.68 -9.55 -7.99
C ARG A 646 28.65 -9.85 -6.48
N ALA A 647 29.58 -10.67 -6.03
CA ALA A 647 29.81 -10.81 -4.60
C ALA A 647 30.26 -9.47 -3.99
N ALA A 648 29.74 -9.17 -2.81
CA ALA A 648 30.21 -8.02 -2.03
C ALA A 648 31.53 -8.34 -1.33
N THR A 649 32.31 -7.31 -1.04
CA THR A 649 33.56 -7.38 -0.31
C THR A 649 33.54 -6.48 0.92
N ALA A 650 34.41 -6.70 1.89
CA ALA A 650 34.52 -5.85 3.08
C ALA A 650 34.77 -4.37 2.72
N ASP A 651 35.53 -4.10 1.64
CA ASP A 651 35.84 -2.74 1.18
C ASP A 651 34.58 -1.99 0.69
N ASP A 652 33.53 -2.70 0.27
CA ASP A 652 32.27 -2.07 -0.10
C ASP A 652 31.61 -1.32 1.06
N PHE A 653 31.91 -1.72 2.30
CA PHE A 653 31.26 -1.20 3.53
C PHE A 653 32.25 -0.52 4.51
N ALA A 654 33.55 -0.46 4.23
CA ALA A 654 34.58 0.08 5.13
C ALA A 654 34.37 1.55 5.55
N TRP A 655 33.54 2.29 4.85
CA TRP A 655 33.17 3.67 5.10
C TRP A 655 31.96 3.83 6.05
N ALA A 656 31.27 2.75 6.41
CA ALA A 656 30.07 2.72 7.27
C ALA A 656 30.40 2.12 8.65
N THR A 657 29.48 2.30 9.58
CA THR A 657 29.45 1.50 10.81
C THR A 657 28.83 0.14 10.48
N VAL A 658 29.50 -0.93 10.85
CA VAL A 658 29.06 -2.30 10.60
C VAL A 658 29.04 -3.05 11.93
N GLU A 659 27.86 -3.53 12.34
CA GLU A 659 27.68 -4.37 13.53
C GLU A 659 27.03 -5.69 13.12
N THR A 660 27.85 -6.74 13.04
CA THR A 660 27.45 -8.09 12.60
C THR A 660 27.78 -9.17 13.62
N SER A 661 28.37 -8.79 14.77
CA SER A 661 28.74 -9.74 15.83
C SER A 661 27.54 -10.21 16.67
N ALA A 662 26.43 -9.49 16.58
CA ALA A 662 25.21 -9.78 17.32
C ALA A 662 23.97 -9.69 16.42
N GLN A 663 22.90 -10.37 16.82
CA GLN A 663 21.59 -10.31 16.17
C GLN A 663 20.55 -9.82 17.17
N LEU A 664 19.57 -9.05 16.69
CA LEU A 664 18.40 -8.72 17.48
C LEU A 664 17.52 -9.98 17.69
N PRO A 665 16.93 -10.13 18.88
CA PRO A 665 15.96 -11.18 19.07
C PRO A 665 14.74 -10.94 18.14
N PRO A 666 14.13 -11.99 17.58
CA PRO A 666 12.98 -11.84 16.72
C PRO A 666 11.81 -11.22 17.47
N THR A 667 11.10 -10.31 16.82
CA THR A 667 9.82 -9.80 17.31
C THR A 667 8.77 -10.89 17.18
N PRO A 668 7.97 -11.14 18.21
CA PRO A 668 6.84 -12.05 18.08
C PRO A 668 5.88 -11.52 17.01
N THR A 669 5.62 -12.32 15.98
CA THR A 669 4.61 -12.01 14.97
C THR A 669 3.24 -11.99 15.64
N PRO A 670 2.34 -11.05 15.34
CA PRO A 670 0.98 -11.10 15.85
C PRO A 670 0.34 -12.43 15.44
N PRO A 671 -0.08 -13.28 16.36
CA PRO A 671 -0.85 -14.45 15.98
C PRO A 671 -2.26 -14.00 15.58
N GLY A 672 -2.89 -14.70 14.66
CA GLY A 672 -4.32 -14.56 14.36
C GLY A 672 -5.25 -14.94 15.53
N ALA A 673 -4.71 -15.06 16.74
CA ALA A 673 -5.39 -15.29 18.01
C ALA A 673 -4.75 -14.40 19.08
N PRO A 674 -5.54 -13.83 20.03
CA PRO A 674 -5.02 -12.93 21.05
C PRO A 674 -3.93 -13.65 21.88
N PRO A 675 -2.73 -13.07 22.02
CA PRO A 675 -1.70 -13.61 22.88
C PRO A 675 -2.15 -13.58 24.35
N ALA A 676 -1.65 -14.50 25.14
CA ALA A 676 -2.04 -14.64 26.55
C ALA A 676 -1.44 -13.58 27.47
N ALA A 677 -0.42 -12.84 27.02
CA ALA A 677 0.26 -11.79 27.79
C ALA A 677 1.00 -10.81 26.86
N PRO A 678 1.19 -9.53 27.28
CA PRO A 678 2.02 -8.58 26.54
C PRO A 678 3.43 -9.12 26.30
N PRO A 679 4.02 -8.92 25.12
CA PRO A 679 5.39 -9.33 24.85
C PRO A 679 6.37 -8.63 25.81
N ALA A 680 7.37 -9.38 26.27
CA ALA A 680 8.43 -8.81 27.09
C ALA A 680 9.24 -7.74 26.30
N PRO A 681 9.77 -6.70 26.95
CA PRO A 681 10.66 -5.74 26.32
C PRO A 681 11.84 -6.41 25.63
N MET A 682 12.28 -5.83 24.51
CA MET A 682 13.43 -6.38 23.77
C MET A 682 14.73 -6.22 24.56
N VAL A 683 15.47 -7.27 24.70
CA VAL A 683 16.84 -7.21 25.23
C VAL A 683 17.79 -6.95 24.06
N VAL A 684 18.22 -5.70 23.90
CA VAL A 684 19.17 -5.30 22.84
C VAL A 684 20.57 -5.72 23.24
N PRO A 685 21.33 -6.47 22.40
CA PRO A 685 22.72 -6.79 22.64
C PRO A 685 23.60 -5.53 22.78
N ALA A 686 24.52 -5.52 23.73
CA ALA A 686 25.36 -4.35 24.03
C ALA A 686 26.20 -3.86 22.81
N ALA A 687 26.62 -4.76 21.93
CA ALA A 687 27.33 -4.40 20.69
C ALA A 687 26.42 -3.57 19.77
N ILE A 688 25.18 -3.99 19.59
CA ILE A 688 24.17 -3.28 18.79
C ILE A 688 23.83 -1.92 19.41
N GLU A 689 23.64 -1.88 20.70
CA GLU A 689 23.37 -0.61 21.44
C GLU A 689 24.54 0.38 21.28
N THR A 690 25.77 -0.11 21.37
CA THR A 690 26.97 0.71 21.17
C THR A 690 27.04 1.26 19.75
N ALA A 691 26.81 0.43 18.73
CA ALA A 691 26.82 0.83 17.31
C ALA A 691 25.69 1.83 17.01
N LEU A 692 24.48 1.59 17.53
CA LEU A 692 23.34 2.48 17.36
C LEU A 692 23.62 3.86 17.98
N ASN A 693 24.10 3.91 19.21
CA ASN A 693 24.44 5.16 19.90
C ASN A 693 25.54 5.94 19.19
N ALA A 694 26.52 5.24 18.57
CA ALA A 694 27.58 5.87 17.78
C ALA A 694 27.07 6.58 16.53
N VAL A 695 26.02 6.04 15.88
CA VAL A 695 25.46 6.64 14.65
C VAL A 695 24.35 7.65 14.94
N VAL A 696 23.47 7.37 15.90
CA VAL A 696 22.35 8.26 16.24
C VAL A 696 22.85 9.48 17.03
N GLY A 697 23.84 9.30 17.90
CA GLY A 697 24.38 10.37 18.74
C GLY A 697 23.35 10.87 19.76
N ALA A 698 23.30 12.20 19.97
CA ALA A 698 22.35 12.80 20.90
C ALA A 698 20.91 12.66 20.38
N ARG A 699 20.09 11.93 21.12
CA ARG A 699 18.69 11.66 20.80
C ARG A 699 17.84 12.92 20.89
N LYS A 700 16.71 12.96 20.18
CA LYS A 700 15.72 14.03 20.30
C LYS A 700 14.97 13.99 21.62
N VAL A 701 14.76 12.78 22.12
CA VAL A 701 14.09 12.48 23.37
C VAL A 701 14.99 11.56 24.17
N GLU A 702 15.33 11.97 25.39
CA GLU A 702 16.13 11.18 26.32
C GLU A 702 15.35 11.05 27.64
N LEU A 703 15.17 9.82 28.10
CA LEU A 703 14.54 9.50 29.37
C LEU A 703 15.62 9.32 30.45
N ASP A 704 15.29 9.58 31.71
CA ASP A 704 16.16 9.32 32.88
C ASP A 704 16.35 7.83 33.17
N SER A 705 15.47 6.98 32.67
CA SER A 705 15.58 5.51 32.70
C SER A 705 14.85 4.90 31.48
N ALA A 706 15.24 3.69 31.10
CA ALA A 706 14.62 2.99 29.96
C ALA A 706 13.17 2.67 30.21
N ASP A 707 12.29 3.01 29.28
CA ASP A 707 10.89 2.65 29.26
C ASP A 707 10.45 2.21 27.85
N PRO A 708 10.54 0.92 27.54
CA PRO A 708 10.15 0.37 26.24
C PRO A 708 8.65 0.57 25.90
N ALA A 709 7.80 0.78 26.90
CA ALA A 709 6.37 1.01 26.69
C ALA A 709 6.05 2.43 26.22
N LEU A 710 6.92 3.40 26.51
CA LEU A 710 6.73 4.77 26.08
C LEU A 710 7.16 4.94 24.62
N LYS A 711 6.23 5.32 23.75
CA LYS A 711 6.47 5.61 22.34
C LYS A 711 6.46 7.11 22.09
N VAL A 712 7.15 7.53 21.04
CA VAL A 712 7.22 8.95 20.68
C VAL A 712 7.15 9.16 19.17
N MET A 713 6.44 10.21 18.76
CA MET A 713 6.49 10.77 17.42
C MET A 713 6.76 12.27 17.48
N THR A 714 7.51 12.80 16.51
CA THR A 714 7.90 14.19 16.49
C THR A 714 7.47 14.90 15.21
N ARG A 715 7.00 16.16 15.36
CA ARG A 715 6.67 17.05 14.23
C ARG A 715 7.37 18.39 14.40
N ARG A 716 7.57 19.10 13.29
CA ARG A 716 8.23 20.40 13.28
C ARG A 716 7.34 21.41 12.57
N LEU A 717 6.88 22.42 13.31
CA LEU A 717 6.21 23.60 12.80
C LEU A 717 7.23 24.70 12.41
N LYS A 718 6.74 25.82 11.91
CA LYS A 718 7.60 26.96 11.55
C LYS A 718 8.38 27.52 12.74
N ASP A 719 7.79 27.55 13.92
CA ASP A 719 8.30 28.17 15.15
C ASP A 719 8.28 27.26 16.38
N ALA A 720 7.94 25.98 16.22
CA ALA A 720 7.83 25.03 17.32
C ALA A 720 8.20 23.60 16.93
N ASN A 721 8.55 22.79 17.92
CA ASN A 721 8.59 21.33 17.81
C ASN A 721 7.41 20.74 18.58
N ILE A 722 6.83 19.68 18.04
CA ILE A 722 5.76 18.89 18.65
C ILE A 722 6.32 17.53 19.01
N PHE A 723 5.97 17.05 20.20
CA PHE A 723 6.30 15.72 20.70
C PHE A 723 5.00 15.06 21.18
N LEU A 724 4.61 13.98 20.53
CA LEU A 724 3.51 13.12 20.95
C LEU A 724 4.12 11.92 21.68
N PHE A 725 3.72 11.73 22.92
CA PHE A 725 4.05 10.56 23.74
C PHE A 725 2.81 9.68 23.89
N PHE A 726 3.02 8.37 23.92
CA PHE A 726 1.99 7.39 24.20
C PHE A 726 2.56 6.28 25.07
N ASN A 727 1.93 6.03 26.21
CA ASN A 727 2.25 4.91 27.07
C ASN A 727 1.44 3.68 26.65
N GLU A 728 2.06 2.76 25.93
CA GLU A 728 1.46 1.48 25.52
C GLU A 728 1.36 0.47 26.68
N GLY A 729 2.03 0.75 27.81
CA GLY A 729 2.12 -0.15 28.94
C GLY A 729 0.90 -0.11 29.86
N ALA A 730 0.68 -1.23 30.54
CA ALA A 730 -0.34 -1.38 31.56
C ALA A 730 0.07 -0.78 32.93
N GLN A 731 1.23 -0.10 33.02
CA GLN A 731 1.73 0.57 34.22
C GLN A 731 1.89 2.06 33.92
N THR A 732 1.87 2.87 35.00
CA THR A 732 2.17 4.31 34.89
C THR A 732 3.63 4.50 34.44
N SER A 733 3.86 5.30 33.42
CA SER A 733 5.16 5.76 32.95
C SER A 733 5.45 7.12 33.57
N SER A 734 6.55 7.25 34.30
CA SER A 734 6.90 8.51 35.01
C SER A 734 8.39 8.79 34.87
N HIS A 735 8.72 9.87 34.10
CA HIS A 735 10.09 10.19 33.72
C HIS A 735 10.42 11.66 33.78
N SER A 736 11.71 11.92 33.96
CA SER A 736 12.30 13.19 33.59
C SER A 736 12.76 13.12 32.16
N VAL A 737 12.05 13.81 31.27
CA VAL A 737 12.26 13.73 29.81
C VAL A 737 13.04 14.94 29.34
N THR A 738 14.18 14.72 28.70
CA THR A 738 14.98 15.77 28.07
C THR A 738 14.71 15.81 26.57
N LEU A 739 14.18 16.94 26.10
CA LEU A 739 13.83 17.21 24.71
C LEU A 739 14.92 18.06 24.04
N LYS A 740 15.51 17.60 22.96
CA LYS A 740 16.47 18.36 22.15
C LYS A 740 15.74 19.35 21.24
N THR A 741 15.79 20.62 21.62
CA THR A 741 15.09 21.71 20.94
C THR A 741 15.73 23.05 21.26
N ALA A 742 15.57 24.03 20.36
CA ALA A 742 15.96 25.41 20.62
C ALA A 742 14.92 26.20 21.42
N GLY A 743 13.67 25.70 21.45
CA GLY A 743 12.57 26.30 22.21
C GLY A 743 12.77 26.13 23.71
N ARG A 744 12.14 27.01 24.50
CA ARG A 744 12.24 27.01 25.97
C ARG A 744 10.88 27.03 26.66
N ARG A 745 9.83 27.44 25.96
CA ARG A 745 8.46 27.42 26.49
C ARG A 745 7.79 26.13 26.10
N VAL A 746 7.41 25.34 27.07
CA VAL A 746 6.71 24.08 26.90
C VAL A 746 5.24 24.26 27.22
N GLU A 747 4.40 23.74 26.35
CA GLU A 747 2.94 23.73 26.49
C GLU A 747 2.40 22.33 26.30
N ALA A 748 1.49 21.90 27.17
CA ALA A 748 0.69 20.71 26.98
C ALA A 748 -0.59 21.07 26.22
N TRP A 749 -0.85 20.35 25.16
CA TRP A 749 -2.03 20.50 24.34
C TRP A 749 -2.94 19.29 24.59
N ASP A 750 -4.03 19.49 25.33
CA ASP A 750 -4.94 18.41 25.72
C ASP A 750 -5.94 18.09 24.61
N PRO A 751 -5.83 16.96 23.89
CA PRO A 751 -6.75 16.63 22.82
C PRO A 751 -8.17 16.30 23.30
N ALA A 752 -8.36 15.95 24.57
CA ALA A 752 -9.69 15.69 25.11
C ALA A 752 -10.53 16.97 25.23
N THR A 753 -9.92 18.08 25.66
CA THR A 753 -10.63 19.34 25.91
C THR A 753 -10.35 20.44 24.88
N GLY A 754 -9.27 20.29 24.09
CA GLY A 754 -8.76 21.34 23.22
C GLY A 754 -8.12 22.51 23.97
N SER A 755 -7.74 22.31 25.23
CA SER A 755 -7.05 23.32 26.04
C SER A 755 -5.53 23.30 25.82
N VAL A 756 -4.90 24.45 26.03
CA VAL A 756 -3.45 24.61 26.00
C VAL A 756 -3.01 25.20 27.35
N SER A 757 -2.05 24.54 27.99
CA SER A 757 -1.56 24.94 29.31
C SER A 757 -0.02 24.94 29.38
N PRO A 758 0.61 25.87 30.12
CA PRO A 758 2.06 25.88 30.27
C PRO A 758 2.52 24.69 31.13
N VAL A 759 3.66 24.09 30.73
CA VAL A 759 4.32 23.01 31.48
C VAL A 759 5.59 23.56 32.15
N THR A 760 5.76 23.24 33.44
CA THR A 760 7.00 23.58 34.14
C THR A 760 8.17 22.81 33.52
N SER A 761 9.21 23.54 33.13
CA SER A 761 10.37 22.96 32.46
C SER A 761 11.67 23.60 32.97
N THR A 762 12.77 22.83 32.86
CA THR A 762 14.12 23.26 33.15
C THR A 762 14.89 23.45 31.84
N PRO A 763 15.29 24.67 31.47
CA PRO A 763 16.06 24.91 30.24
C PRO A 763 17.51 24.45 30.37
N GLY A 764 18.02 23.80 29.29
CA GLY A 764 19.41 23.41 29.11
C GLY A 764 20.04 24.06 27.87
N LYS A 765 21.27 23.67 27.53
CA LYS A 765 21.95 24.13 26.31
C LYS A 765 21.41 23.38 25.08
N GLY A 766 20.43 23.97 24.40
CA GLY A 766 19.77 23.32 23.24
C GLY A 766 18.83 22.19 23.63
N THR A 767 18.40 22.18 24.89
CA THR A 767 17.46 21.20 25.44
C THR A 767 16.50 21.85 26.40
N VAL A 768 15.41 21.17 26.67
CA VAL A 768 14.48 21.47 27.76
C VAL A 768 14.09 20.16 28.45
N THR A 769 14.06 20.15 29.76
CA THR A 769 13.67 18.98 30.58
C THR A 769 12.32 19.20 31.22
N VAL A 770 11.41 18.22 31.10
CA VAL A 770 10.08 18.23 31.68
C VAL A 770 9.86 16.96 32.50
N LYS A 771 8.95 17.03 33.47
CA LYS A 771 8.41 15.81 34.09
C LYS A 771 7.22 15.34 33.30
N LEU A 772 7.22 14.07 32.91
CA LEU A 772 6.16 13.39 32.19
C LEU A 772 5.62 12.27 33.08
N GLU A 773 4.31 12.24 33.28
CA GLU A 773 3.63 11.16 34.01
C GLU A 773 2.39 10.76 33.20
N LEU A 774 2.39 9.55 32.67
CA LEU A 774 1.32 8.98 31.85
C LEU A 774 0.77 7.73 32.52
N LYS A 775 -0.52 7.71 32.80
CA LYS A 775 -1.20 6.49 33.22
C LYS A 775 -1.19 5.45 32.06
N PRO A 776 -1.57 4.21 32.34
CA PRO A 776 -1.73 3.21 31.29
C PRO A 776 -2.57 3.74 30.12
N TYR A 777 -2.04 3.57 28.90
CA TYR A 777 -2.71 3.89 27.64
C TYR A 777 -3.05 5.37 27.41
N GLU A 778 -2.38 6.27 28.15
CA GLU A 778 -2.53 7.73 27.98
C GLU A 778 -1.50 8.29 26.99
N THR A 779 -1.88 9.42 26.40
CA THR A 779 -1.01 10.25 25.55
C THR A 779 -0.74 11.59 26.19
N GLU A 780 0.39 12.19 25.85
CA GLU A 780 0.71 13.59 26.14
C GLU A 780 1.22 14.26 24.86
N LEU A 781 0.67 15.41 24.53
CA LEU A 781 1.08 16.21 23.38
C LEU A 781 1.76 17.49 23.84
N LEU A 782 3.07 17.56 23.67
CA LEU A 782 3.88 18.71 24.06
C LEU A 782 4.27 19.54 22.85
N THR A 783 4.06 20.84 22.93
CA THR A 783 4.58 21.82 21.98
C THR A 783 5.68 22.64 22.64
N VAL A 784 6.83 22.76 21.99
CA VAL A 784 7.99 23.50 22.52
C VAL A 784 8.34 24.63 21.56
N ARG A 785 8.16 25.89 22.04
CA ARG A 785 8.40 27.15 21.29
C ARG A 785 9.68 27.85 21.74
#